data_8abd163a6ea9032f4bec4ded3c4d3eff
#
_entry.id   8abd163a6ea9032f4bec4ded3c4d3eff
#
_cell.length_a   1.000
_cell.length_b   1.000
_cell.length_c   1.000
_cell.angle_alpha   90.00
_cell.angle_beta   90.00
_cell.angle_gamma   90.00
#
_symmetry.space_group_name_H-M   'P 1'
#
loop_
_entity.id
_entity.type
_entity.pdbx_description
1 polymer ?
#
loop_
_entity_poly.entity_id
_entity_poly.type
_entity_poly.pdbx_seq_one_letter_code
_entity_poly.pdbx_strand_id
1 'polypeptide(L)'
;MRTVILSIFLFSSFLLLSQDEILKSITSNSTGLSIKTSKGVYFLNFFHDNILEAEFRFDNELTPTVSHAIILPFKKVNLERKKDKNHSYLFQKKGNVEHSISIGVDSLPFQLFFYFNGELLAKQKANLSNENFFKVNLEISKNEVLYGGGARALGMNRRGQKLKLYNQAHYGYETNAPLMNYCIPMFISSKKYGVHFDSPGVGFLDLDSSNDNEIKFEAIGKRKVYQIFANKNWVELIQNWTELSGRQPMPPRWAFGNFASRFGYHSEQEAREVVSKFRADSIPLDAIVFDLYWFGKDIQGTLGNFAFYTDSFPTPQKMINDFSDQNVNTVLITEPFILTTSNRWQEAKDKKLLAVDSLNNPFTYDFYFGNTGLIDIYAPHAKKWFWNIYAELANMGVKGFWGDLGEPEVHPSKLFHGNGIPADQVHNIYGHDWARLIYEGYKTTFPLERPFILMRAGYSGSQRFGMIPWTGDVNRTWGGLKPQMELSMQMGMQGIAYMHSDLGGFAGANDDSELYVRWLQYGVFQPIFRPHAQQEVASEAIFKDENTKQLAKEAIELRYQLLPYNYTLAFENHLNGTPLMRPVFMENPQASWADTITNEFMWGPSLLVKPITNPILENTLPLQVVRAPKGIWYDLRSGKQRMENYQPNQFNKHEAHYLMPGDLSGIPVLVKGGAFIPMSPTIQSTKDYADSSVTIHYYDAKDIRASQGQWYEDDGLTNEAFEKGLYKLLRMTMKQSNRQSTLLFIPEYGKSCSQMYFSFEVCIHSKRIPKNLILNGKENIPFVVDQETQTIRFMTFLRDKESCIKIKW
;
A
#
# COMPACT_ATOMS: atom_id res chain seq x y z
N MET A 1 -31.03 -10.81 -76.73
CA MET A 1 -30.57 -9.49 -76.40
C MET A 1 -31.07 -9.18 -74.98
N ARG A 2 -30.24 -9.34 -73.92
CA ARG A 2 -30.53 -8.93 -72.53
C ARG A 2 -29.50 -7.91 -72.19
N THR A 3 -29.93 -6.67 -72.04
CA THR A 3 -29.09 -5.54 -71.59
C THR A 3 -28.88 -5.62 -70.10
N VAL A 4 -27.62 -5.75 -69.66
CA VAL A 4 -27.22 -5.67 -68.26
C VAL A 4 -26.89 -4.22 -67.93
N ILE A 5 -27.66 -3.60 -67.02
CA ILE A 5 -27.38 -2.28 -66.46
C ILE A 5 -26.47 -2.46 -65.30
N LEU A 6 -25.26 -1.98 -65.44
CA LEU A 6 -24.27 -1.96 -64.40
C LEU A 6 -24.43 -0.68 -63.53
N SER A 7 -25.03 -0.79 -62.32
CA SER A 7 -25.14 0.33 -61.42
C SER A 7 -23.82 0.48 -60.68
N ILE A 8 -23.07 1.51 -60.96
CA ILE A 8 -21.84 1.90 -60.20
C ILE A 8 -22.30 2.64 -58.96
N PHE A 9 -22.19 1.96 -57.80
CA PHE A 9 -22.28 2.61 -56.49
C PHE A 9 -20.95 3.32 -56.20
N LEU A 10 -20.92 4.63 -56.33
CA LEU A 10 -19.87 5.47 -55.81
C LEU A 10 -19.98 5.48 -54.28
N PHE A 11 -19.15 4.68 -53.61
CA PHE A 11 -18.87 4.85 -52.18
C PHE A 11 -18.01 6.10 -52.04
N SER A 12 -18.62 7.23 -51.72
CA SER A 12 -17.91 8.38 -51.19
C SER A 12 -17.48 8.04 -49.74
N SER A 13 -16.29 7.52 -49.61
CA SER A 13 -15.58 7.49 -48.32
C SER A 13 -15.34 8.94 -47.89
N PHE A 14 -16.21 9.45 -47.02
CA PHE A 14 -15.89 10.62 -46.22
C PHE A 14 -14.74 10.23 -45.28
N LEU A 15 -13.52 10.49 -45.71
CA LEU A 15 -12.39 10.68 -44.82
C LEU A 15 -12.76 11.88 -43.93
N LEU A 16 -13.26 11.61 -42.76
CA LEU A 16 -13.25 12.56 -41.66
C LEU A 16 -11.76 12.84 -41.33
N LEU A 17 -11.18 13.80 -42.06
CA LEU A 17 -9.95 14.45 -41.65
C LEU A 17 -10.24 15.06 -40.27
N SER A 18 -9.73 14.42 -39.24
CA SER A 18 -9.67 15.02 -37.91
C SER A 18 -8.95 16.37 -38.05
N GLN A 19 -9.70 17.47 -38.04
CA GLN A 19 -9.10 18.78 -38.06
C GLN A 19 -8.19 18.88 -36.80
N ASP A 20 -6.95 19.26 -37.05
CA ASP A 20 -5.97 19.50 -35.98
C ASP A 20 -6.56 20.49 -34.97
N GLU A 21 -6.36 20.22 -33.73
CA GLU A 21 -6.73 21.12 -32.65
C GLU A 21 -5.83 22.36 -32.73
N ILE A 22 -6.44 23.55 -32.64
CA ILE A 22 -5.76 24.84 -32.88
C ILE A 22 -5.91 25.70 -31.62
N LEU A 23 -4.80 26.28 -31.14
CA LEU A 23 -4.78 27.26 -30.07
C LEU A 23 -5.54 28.54 -30.50
N LYS A 24 -6.43 29.03 -29.62
CA LYS A 24 -7.14 30.32 -29.80
C LYS A 24 -6.62 31.39 -28.87
N SER A 25 -6.47 31.10 -27.59
CA SER A 25 -5.95 32.08 -26.62
C SER A 25 -5.37 31.40 -25.39
N ILE A 26 -4.49 32.07 -24.68
CA ILE A 26 -3.96 31.68 -23.37
C ILE A 26 -4.15 32.85 -22.41
N THR A 27 -4.70 32.56 -21.22
CA THR A 27 -4.85 33.52 -20.13
C THR A 27 -4.24 32.94 -18.86
N SER A 28 -3.46 33.73 -18.14
CA SER A 28 -2.98 33.35 -16.80
C SER A 28 -4.03 33.71 -15.76
N ASN A 29 -4.20 32.78 -14.78
CA ASN A 29 -5.04 33.00 -13.60
C ASN A 29 -4.20 32.85 -12.33
N SER A 30 -4.82 32.94 -11.16
CA SER A 30 -4.09 32.89 -9.88
C SER A 30 -3.49 31.53 -9.56
N THR A 31 -3.96 30.43 -10.19
CA THR A 31 -3.53 29.06 -9.91
C THR A 31 -2.81 28.41 -11.10
N GLY A 32 -2.79 29.07 -12.27
CA GLY A 32 -2.16 28.51 -13.45
C GLY A 32 -2.56 29.17 -14.76
N LEU A 33 -2.96 28.39 -15.75
CA LEU A 33 -3.31 28.83 -17.12
C LEU A 33 -4.70 28.33 -17.52
N SER A 34 -5.39 29.15 -18.31
CA SER A 34 -6.57 28.76 -19.07
C SER A 34 -6.25 28.87 -20.57
N ILE A 35 -6.35 27.76 -21.30
CA ILE A 35 -5.96 27.68 -22.71
C ILE A 35 -7.19 27.31 -23.54
N LYS A 36 -7.67 28.25 -24.34
CA LYS A 36 -8.78 28.03 -25.26
C LYS A 36 -8.25 27.48 -26.57
N THR A 37 -8.86 26.38 -27.04
CA THR A 37 -8.57 25.76 -28.34
C THR A 37 -9.80 25.75 -29.24
N SER A 38 -9.69 25.16 -30.42
CA SER A 38 -10.83 24.92 -31.36
C SER A 38 -11.81 23.88 -30.81
N LYS A 39 -11.39 23.00 -29.84
CA LYS A 39 -12.22 21.90 -29.31
C LYS A 39 -12.79 22.18 -27.92
N GLY A 40 -12.20 23.10 -27.14
CA GLY A 40 -12.60 23.40 -25.78
C GLY A 40 -11.56 24.19 -25.01
N VAL A 41 -11.59 24.06 -23.68
CA VAL A 41 -10.71 24.79 -22.78
C VAL A 41 -9.91 23.82 -21.92
N TYR A 42 -8.60 24.00 -21.86
CA TYR A 42 -7.72 23.37 -20.87
C TYR A 42 -7.52 24.30 -19.69
N PHE A 43 -7.64 23.75 -18.49
CA PHE A 43 -7.27 24.39 -17.23
C PHE A 43 -6.04 23.68 -16.67
N LEU A 44 -4.92 24.39 -16.57
CA LEU A 44 -3.66 23.88 -16.05
C LEU A 44 -3.43 24.55 -14.69
N ASN A 45 -3.71 23.86 -13.60
CA ASN A 45 -3.67 24.39 -12.25
C ASN A 45 -2.61 23.70 -11.39
N PHE A 46 -1.93 24.43 -10.54
CA PHE A 46 -0.89 23.91 -9.66
C PHE A 46 -1.41 23.64 -8.25
N PHE A 47 -1.10 22.46 -7.71
CA PHE A 47 -1.20 22.16 -6.28
C PHE A 47 0.06 22.55 -5.53
N HIS A 48 1.22 22.26 -6.12
CA HIS A 48 2.56 22.66 -5.73
C HIS A 48 3.37 23.01 -6.98
N ASP A 49 4.57 23.58 -6.79
CA ASP A 49 5.42 23.96 -7.93
C ASP A 49 5.78 22.74 -8.82
N ASN A 50 5.76 21.55 -8.26
CA ASN A 50 6.08 20.28 -8.91
C ASN A 50 4.88 19.32 -9.05
N ILE A 51 3.66 19.81 -8.84
CA ILE A 51 2.40 19.04 -9.02
C ILE A 51 1.39 19.90 -9.77
N LEU A 52 1.03 19.45 -10.96
CA LEU A 52 0.13 20.12 -11.89
C LEU A 52 -1.07 19.24 -12.22
N GLU A 53 -2.25 19.84 -12.30
CA GLU A 53 -3.44 19.23 -12.89
C GLU A 53 -3.69 19.82 -14.27
N ALA A 54 -4.03 18.96 -15.23
CA ALA A 54 -4.53 19.31 -16.55
C ALA A 54 -5.96 18.80 -16.68
N GLU A 55 -6.92 19.72 -16.78
CA GLU A 55 -8.35 19.43 -16.99
C GLU A 55 -8.75 19.95 -18.37
N PHE A 56 -9.48 19.14 -19.14
CA PHE A 56 -10.11 19.55 -20.39
C PHE A 56 -11.64 19.61 -20.23
N ARG A 57 -12.25 20.69 -20.74
CA ARG A 57 -13.71 20.85 -20.79
C ARG A 57 -14.14 21.28 -22.18
N PHE A 58 -15.24 20.69 -22.68
CA PHE A 58 -15.93 21.22 -23.85
C PHE A 58 -16.61 22.56 -23.50
N ASP A 59 -16.90 23.37 -24.52
CA ASP A 59 -17.49 24.70 -24.32
C ASP A 59 -18.86 24.68 -23.63
N ASN A 60 -19.59 23.58 -23.71
CA ASN A 60 -20.89 23.35 -23.06
C ASN A 60 -20.76 22.67 -21.66
N GLU A 61 -19.56 22.28 -21.24
CA GLU A 61 -19.30 21.63 -19.96
C GLU A 61 -18.65 22.60 -18.97
N LEU A 62 -19.41 23.50 -18.36
CA LEU A 62 -18.86 24.55 -17.49
C LEU A 62 -18.64 24.13 -16.04
N THR A 63 -19.33 23.09 -15.58
CA THR A 63 -19.26 22.64 -14.17
C THR A 63 -18.12 21.65 -13.97
N PRO A 64 -17.17 21.92 -13.03
CA PRO A 64 -16.13 20.94 -12.69
C PRO A 64 -16.74 19.69 -12.07
N THR A 65 -16.20 18.53 -12.44
CA THR A 65 -16.55 17.25 -11.80
C THR A 65 -15.70 17.05 -10.54
N VAL A 66 -16.25 16.36 -9.52
CA VAL A 66 -15.55 16.10 -8.25
C VAL A 66 -14.55 14.97 -8.42
N SER A 67 -13.34 15.11 -7.87
CA SER A 67 -12.36 14.04 -7.77
C SER A 67 -12.70 13.07 -6.64
N HIS A 68 -12.54 11.77 -6.90
CA HIS A 68 -12.56 10.75 -5.85
C HIS A 68 -11.18 10.50 -5.23
N ALA A 69 -10.11 10.94 -5.90
CA ALA A 69 -8.73 10.70 -5.47
C ALA A 69 -8.06 11.89 -4.79
N ILE A 70 -8.28 13.10 -5.30
CA ILE A 70 -7.51 14.30 -4.95
C ILE A 70 -8.21 15.09 -3.86
N ILE A 71 -7.44 15.56 -2.87
CA ILE A 71 -7.97 16.30 -1.71
C ILE A 71 -7.36 17.70 -1.53
N LEU A 72 -6.21 17.98 -2.15
CA LEU A 72 -5.57 19.27 -1.99
C LEU A 72 -6.29 20.38 -2.80
N PRO A 73 -6.34 21.60 -2.29
CA PRO A 73 -6.75 22.77 -3.06
C PRO A 73 -5.59 23.25 -3.96
N PHE A 74 -5.95 23.94 -5.04
CA PHE A 74 -4.95 24.58 -5.89
C PHE A 74 -4.22 25.72 -5.15
N LYS A 75 -2.93 25.83 -5.41
CA LYS A 75 -2.05 26.87 -4.86
C LYS A 75 -1.93 28.06 -5.81
N LYS A 76 -1.80 29.26 -5.26
CA LYS A 76 -1.45 30.42 -6.06
C LYS A 76 -0.04 30.26 -6.64
N VAL A 77 0.09 30.49 -7.95
CA VAL A 77 1.35 30.44 -8.68
C VAL A 77 1.50 31.70 -9.51
N ASN A 78 2.73 32.19 -9.60
CA ASN A 78 3.07 33.31 -10.48
C ASN A 78 3.90 32.80 -11.65
N LEU A 79 3.27 32.65 -12.82
CA LEU A 79 3.90 32.19 -14.04
C LEU A 79 4.35 33.36 -14.90
N GLU A 80 5.51 33.24 -15.51
CA GLU A 80 6.01 34.18 -16.53
C GLU A 80 6.17 33.44 -17.87
N ARG A 81 5.87 34.18 -18.94
CA ARG A 81 6.08 33.68 -20.30
C ARG A 81 7.53 33.98 -20.71
N LYS A 82 8.22 32.92 -21.15
CA LYS A 82 9.58 33.02 -21.72
C LYS A 82 9.55 32.90 -23.24
N LYS A 83 10.51 33.51 -23.90
CA LYS A 83 10.79 33.22 -25.32
C LYS A 83 11.50 31.88 -25.39
N ASP A 84 10.97 30.99 -26.24
CA ASP A 84 11.55 29.68 -26.52
C ASP A 84 11.71 29.49 -28.02
N LYS A 85 12.73 28.72 -28.44
CA LYS A 85 12.97 28.37 -29.86
C LYS A 85 12.19 27.11 -30.25
N ASN A 86 11.84 26.29 -29.29
CA ASN A 86 11.23 25.00 -29.50
C ASN A 86 9.71 25.04 -29.41
N HIS A 87 9.12 26.08 -28.77
CA HIS A 87 7.69 26.20 -28.53
C HIS A 87 7.13 27.56 -28.92
N SER A 88 5.87 27.60 -29.33
CA SER A 88 5.11 28.82 -29.54
C SER A 88 5.06 29.64 -28.22
N TYR A 89 4.94 28.95 -27.07
CA TYR A 89 4.90 29.54 -25.74
C TYR A 89 5.56 28.62 -24.72
N LEU A 90 6.39 29.18 -23.82
CA LEU A 90 6.92 28.50 -22.64
C LEU A 90 6.55 29.29 -21.38
N PHE A 91 5.90 28.62 -20.42
CA PHE A 91 5.51 29.17 -19.13
C PHE A 91 6.30 28.50 -18.01
N GLN A 92 6.89 29.33 -17.15
CA GLN A 92 7.69 28.89 -16.01
C GLN A 92 7.27 29.69 -14.77
N LYS A 93 7.54 29.13 -13.59
CA LYS A 93 7.43 29.89 -12.34
C LYS A 93 8.37 31.08 -12.37
N LYS A 94 7.85 32.27 -11.99
CA LYS A 94 8.67 33.47 -11.88
C LYS A 94 9.69 33.35 -10.73
N GLY A 95 10.96 33.61 -11.00
CA GLY A 95 12.04 33.51 -10.04
C GLY A 95 12.76 32.17 -10.08
N ASN A 96 12.86 31.45 -8.94
CA ASN A 96 13.51 30.13 -8.90
C ASN A 96 12.66 29.08 -9.59
N VAL A 97 13.15 28.48 -10.67
CA VAL A 97 12.51 27.43 -11.46
C VAL A 97 12.94 26.02 -11.03
N GLU A 98 13.91 25.90 -10.12
CA GLU A 98 14.31 24.61 -9.59
C GLU A 98 13.13 23.95 -8.84
N HIS A 99 13.01 22.66 -9.01
CA HIS A 99 11.93 21.84 -8.43
C HIS A 99 10.50 22.26 -8.86
N SER A 100 10.38 22.88 -10.05
CA SER A 100 9.08 23.29 -10.59
C SER A 100 8.79 22.69 -11.96
N ILE A 101 7.49 22.49 -12.26
CA ILE A 101 7.03 22.11 -13.59
C ILE A 101 6.94 23.34 -14.47
N SER A 102 7.46 23.25 -15.69
CA SER A 102 7.29 24.25 -16.77
C SER A 102 6.42 23.68 -17.87
N ILE A 103 5.67 24.54 -18.56
CA ILE A 103 4.67 24.18 -19.55
C ILE A 103 5.05 24.77 -20.90
N GLY A 104 5.34 23.93 -21.87
CA GLY A 104 5.44 24.28 -23.28
C GLY A 104 4.09 24.16 -23.99
N VAL A 105 3.78 25.09 -24.90
CA VAL A 105 2.54 25.09 -25.69
C VAL A 105 2.87 25.36 -27.14
N ASP A 106 2.46 24.46 -28.03
CA ASP A 106 2.49 24.70 -29.47
C ASP A 106 1.08 25.01 -30.02
N SER A 107 1.05 25.84 -31.05
CA SER A 107 -0.19 26.43 -31.56
C SER A 107 -0.88 25.58 -32.62
N LEU A 108 -0.08 24.95 -33.50
CA LEU A 108 -0.59 24.18 -34.64
C LEU A 108 0.40 23.09 -35.06
N PRO A 109 0.08 21.80 -34.87
CA PRO A 109 -1.07 21.34 -34.08
C PRO A 109 -0.92 21.75 -32.60
N PHE A 110 -2.04 21.96 -31.92
CA PHE A 110 -2.02 22.26 -30.48
C PHE A 110 -1.46 21.07 -29.71
N GLN A 111 -0.41 21.34 -28.89
CA GLN A 111 0.26 20.33 -28.06
C GLN A 111 0.71 20.95 -26.75
N LEU A 112 0.71 20.14 -25.68
CA LEU A 112 1.22 20.51 -24.35
C LEU A 112 2.47 19.70 -24.03
N PHE A 113 3.46 20.36 -23.47
CA PHE A 113 4.73 19.76 -23.04
C PHE A 113 4.95 20.08 -21.58
N PHE A 114 5.35 19.06 -20.80
CA PHE A 114 5.57 19.18 -19.38
C PHE A 114 7.04 18.89 -19.07
N TYR A 115 7.71 19.83 -18.45
CA TYR A 115 9.12 19.75 -18.10
C TYR A 115 9.31 19.85 -16.59
N PHE A 116 10.32 19.16 -16.06
CA PHE A 116 10.78 19.32 -14.69
C PHE A 116 12.28 19.52 -14.68
N ASN A 117 12.75 20.63 -14.08
CA ASN A 117 14.16 21.04 -14.13
C ASN A 117 14.76 21.09 -15.56
N GLY A 118 13.95 21.44 -16.55
CA GLY A 118 14.35 21.52 -17.97
C GLY A 118 14.36 20.18 -18.72
N GLU A 119 14.07 19.07 -18.06
CA GLU A 119 13.92 17.76 -18.68
C GLU A 119 12.46 17.50 -19.07
N LEU A 120 12.23 17.05 -20.31
CA LEU A 120 10.89 16.67 -20.77
C LEU A 120 10.40 15.41 -20.04
N LEU A 121 9.26 15.54 -19.37
CA LEU A 121 8.56 14.43 -18.71
C LEU A 121 7.61 13.74 -19.70
N ALA A 122 6.68 14.51 -20.23
CA ALA A 122 5.66 13.99 -21.14
C ALA A 122 5.19 15.10 -22.10
N LYS A 123 4.67 14.67 -23.25
CA LYS A 123 4.05 15.53 -24.24
C LYS A 123 2.64 15.03 -24.55
N GLN A 124 1.62 15.87 -24.34
CA GLN A 124 0.27 15.53 -24.80
C GLN A 124 0.17 15.75 -26.31
N LYS A 125 0.03 14.66 -27.06
CA LYS A 125 -0.10 14.68 -28.52
C LYS A 125 -1.50 15.02 -28.99
N ALA A 126 -2.51 14.34 -28.40
CA ALA A 126 -3.89 14.47 -28.78
C ALA A 126 -4.82 14.28 -27.59
N ASN A 127 -5.86 15.08 -27.55
CA ASN A 127 -7.04 14.82 -26.75
C ASN A 127 -8.15 14.30 -27.67
N LEU A 128 -8.49 13.03 -27.51
CA LEU A 128 -9.48 12.32 -28.31
C LEU A 128 -10.79 12.10 -27.55
N SER A 129 -10.98 12.84 -26.47
CA SER A 129 -12.16 12.76 -25.60
C SER A 129 -13.43 13.19 -26.32
N ASN A 130 -14.56 12.65 -25.85
CA ASN A 130 -15.91 13.15 -26.17
C ASN A 130 -16.69 13.37 -24.86
N GLU A 131 -17.96 13.72 -24.94
CA GLU A 131 -18.78 14.06 -23.76
C GLU A 131 -18.78 12.93 -22.69
N ASN A 132 -18.78 11.67 -23.11
CA ASN A 132 -18.95 10.49 -22.26
C ASN A 132 -17.66 9.69 -22.07
N PHE A 133 -16.57 10.06 -22.75
CA PHE A 133 -15.29 9.38 -22.69
C PHE A 133 -14.15 10.34 -22.48
N PHE A 134 -13.27 10.00 -21.56
CA PHE A 134 -11.95 10.60 -21.46
C PHE A 134 -10.94 9.77 -22.24
N LYS A 135 -10.27 10.37 -23.21
CA LYS A 135 -9.24 9.70 -24.01
C LYS A 135 -8.09 10.66 -24.31
N VAL A 136 -6.89 10.32 -23.87
CA VAL A 136 -5.69 11.14 -24.04
C VAL A 136 -4.47 10.27 -24.34
N ASN A 137 -3.58 10.78 -25.23
CA ASN A 137 -2.31 10.17 -25.55
C ASN A 137 -1.16 11.08 -25.06
N LEU A 138 -0.23 10.49 -24.31
CA LEU A 138 0.99 11.15 -23.86
C LEU A 138 2.21 10.46 -24.47
N GLU A 139 3.05 11.23 -25.16
CA GLU A 139 4.36 10.76 -25.63
C GLU A 139 5.36 10.87 -24.46
N ILE A 140 6.15 9.82 -24.25
CA ILE A 140 7.19 9.71 -23.23
C ILE A 140 8.53 9.38 -23.86
N SER A 141 9.62 9.46 -23.10
CA SER A 141 10.94 9.16 -23.62
C SER A 141 11.14 7.66 -23.83
N LYS A 142 12.00 7.33 -24.79
CA LYS A 142 12.43 5.96 -25.02
C LYS A 142 13.16 5.41 -23.79
N ASN A 143 13.01 4.12 -23.52
CA ASN A 143 13.72 3.36 -22.48
C ASN A 143 13.35 3.74 -21.02
N GLU A 144 12.25 4.42 -20.76
CA GLU A 144 11.76 4.58 -19.39
C GLU A 144 11.22 3.23 -18.88
N VAL A 145 11.58 2.85 -17.66
CA VAL A 145 10.90 1.80 -16.91
C VAL A 145 9.62 2.39 -16.34
N LEU A 146 8.51 1.68 -16.51
CA LEU A 146 7.18 2.15 -16.07
C LEU A 146 6.64 1.24 -14.97
N TYR A 147 6.14 1.86 -13.91
CA TYR A 147 5.48 1.23 -12.77
C TYR A 147 4.02 1.70 -12.71
N GLY A 148 3.17 1.01 -11.93
CA GLY A 148 1.80 1.46 -11.69
C GLY A 148 0.73 0.55 -12.29
N GLY A 149 -0.48 1.08 -12.50
CA GLY A 149 -1.63 0.35 -13.00
C GLY A 149 -2.39 -0.46 -11.94
N GLY A 150 -2.06 -0.27 -10.65
CA GLY A 150 -2.66 -1.00 -9.54
C GLY A 150 -2.01 -2.37 -9.29
N ALA A 151 -2.71 -3.24 -8.57
CA ALA A 151 -2.29 -4.61 -8.29
C ALA A 151 -2.33 -5.44 -9.57
N ARG A 152 -1.17 -5.93 -10.01
CA ARG A 152 -0.96 -6.77 -11.20
C ARG A 152 0.27 -7.65 -10.97
N ALA A 153 0.19 -8.93 -11.21
CA ALA A 153 1.34 -9.84 -11.12
C ALA A 153 2.08 -9.91 -12.47
N LEU A 154 2.69 -8.80 -12.91
CA LEU A 154 3.30 -8.62 -14.24
C LEU A 154 4.79 -8.21 -14.17
N GLY A 155 5.44 -8.32 -13.02
CA GLY A 155 6.78 -7.83 -12.78
C GLY A 155 6.82 -6.35 -12.42
N MET A 156 8.01 -5.82 -12.14
CA MET A 156 8.16 -4.39 -11.79
C MET A 156 8.00 -3.49 -13.00
N ASN A 157 8.58 -3.82 -14.15
CA ASN A 157 8.43 -3.01 -15.36
C ASN A 157 7.12 -3.32 -16.07
N ARG A 158 6.23 -2.36 -16.14
CA ARG A 158 4.91 -2.46 -16.78
C ARG A 158 4.89 -1.95 -18.23
N ARG A 159 6.03 -1.45 -18.75
CA ARG A 159 6.09 -0.99 -20.15
C ARG A 159 5.79 -2.13 -21.11
N GLY A 160 5.02 -1.85 -22.14
CA GLY A 160 4.53 -2.84 -23.10
C GLY A 160 3.21 -3.50 -22.72
N GLN A 161 2.61 -3.15 -21.57
CA GLN A 161 1.34 -3.71 -21.11
C GLN A 161 0.17 -2.80 -21.46
N LYS A 162 -0.95 -3.39 -21.91
CA LYS A 162 -2.26 -2.73 -21.99
C LYS A 162 -3.14 -3.25 -20.88
N LEU A 163 -3.40 -2.42 -19.86
CA LEU A 163 -4.09 -2.77 -18.63
C LEU A 163 -5.57 -2.42 -18.72
N LYS A 164 -6.45 -3.39 -18.52
CA LYS A 164 -7.89 -3.14 -18.35
C LYS A 164 -8.11 -2.49 -16.98
N LEU A 165 -8.86 -1.40 -16.94
CA LEU A 165 -9.27 -0.72 -15.72
C LEU A 165 -10.68 -1.20 -15.33
N TYR A 166 -10.72 -2.33 -14.66
CA TYR A 166 -11.92 -3.01 -14.19
C TYR A 166 -11.51 -3.88 -13.00
N ASN A 167 -11.85 -3.47 -11.77
CA ASN A 167 -11.55 -4.26 -10.59
C ASN A 167 -12.21 -5.63 -10.72
N GLN A 168 -11.44 -6.71 -10.63
CA GLN A 168 -11.96 -8.06 -10.79
C GLN A 168 -11.16 -9.05 -9.97
N ALA A 169 -11.83 -9.85 -9.16
CA ALA A 169 -11.21 -10.95 -8.44
C ALA A 169 -10.60 -11.96 -9.41
N HIS A 170 -9.48 -12.54 -9.02
CA HIS A 170 -8.79 -13.59 -9.76
C HIS A 170 -8.44 -14.73 -8.80
N TYR A 171 -9.36 -15.67 -8.69
CA TYR A 171 -9.18 -16.83 -7.83
C TYR A 171 -8.05 -17.73 -8.32
N GLY A 172 -7.15 -18.12 -7.43
CA GLY A 172 -6.04 -19.04 -7.73
C GLY A 172 -4.96 -18.43 -8.63
N TYR A 173 -4.76 -17.11 -8.60
CA TYR A 173 -3.74 -16.48 -9.42
C TYR A 173 -2.30 -16.83 -8.97
N GLU A 174 -1.39 -16.74 -9.92
CA GLU A 174 0.06 -16.80 -9.76
C GLU A 174 0.71 -15.63 -10.51
N THR A 175 1.93 -15.80 -11.01
CA THR A 175 2.57 -14.85 -11.94
C THR A 175 1.77 -14.70 -13.23
N ASN A 176 1.96 -13.58 -13.94
CA ASN A 176 1.27 -13.22 -15.19
C ASN A 176 -0.27 -13.04 -15.04
N ALA A 177 -0.71 -12.50 -13.91
CA ALA A 177 -2.10 -12.09 -13.71
C ALA A 177 -2.30 -10.60 -14.08
N PRO A 178 -2.81 -10.27 -15.30
CA PRO A 178 -2.90 -8.91 -15.79
C PRO A 178 -4.14 -8.16 -15.30
N LEU A 179 -5.08 -8.85 -14.66
CA LEU A 179 -6.31 -8.28 -14.11
C LEU A 179 -6.55 -8.83 -12.72
N MET A 180 -6.67 -7.91 -11.75
CA MET A 180 -6.86 -8.20 -10.33
C MET A 180 -7.79 -7.17 -9.69
N ASN A 181 -8.04 -7.33 -8.42
CA ASN A 181 -9.07 -6.64 -7.64
C ASN A 181 -8.82 -5.13 -7.41
N TYR A 182 -7.68 -4.58 -7.79
CA TYR A 182 -7.36 -3.19 -7.45
C TYR A 182 -6.71 -2.45 -8.62
N CYS A 183 -7.48 -1.68 -9.35
CA CYS A 183 -7.01 -0.87 -10.47
C CYS A 183 -6.70 0.56 -10.01
N ILE A 184 -5.52 1.07 -10.38
CA ILE A 184 -5.14 2.46 -10.20
C ILE A 184 -4.76 3.03 -11.56
N PRO A 185 -5.47 4.03 -12.07
CA PRO A 185 -5.21 4.62 -13.39
C PRO A 185 -4.01 5.60 -13.31
N MET A 186 -2.84 5.06 -13.03
CA MET A 186 -1.61 5.82 -12.85
C MET A 186 -0.41 5.05 -13.39
N PHE A 187 0.55 5.78 -13.94
CA PHE A 187 1.89 5.25 -14.12
C PHE A 187 2.94 6.15 -13.43
N ILE A 188 4.06 5.55 -13.08
CA ILE A 188 5.23 6.21 -12.51
C ILE A 188 6.44 5.83 -13.38
N SER A 189 7.26 6.81 -13.75
CA SER A 189 8.43 6.61 -14.60
C SER A 189 9.72 6.52 -13.77
N SER A 190 10.69 5.73 -14.27
CA SER A 190 12.07 5.70 -13.75
C SER A 190 12.75 7.07 -13.76
N LYS A 191 12.22 8.06 -14.47
CA LYS A 191 12.64 9.48 -14.44
C LYS A 191 12.10 10.24 -13.23
N LYS A 192 11.43 9.57 -12.30
CA LYS A 192 10.87 10.14 -11.06
C LYS A 192 9.79 11.20 -11.30
N TYR A 193 8.86 10.85 -12.17
CA TYR A 193 7.56 11.53 -12.29
C TYR A 193 6.45 10.51 -12.36
N GLY A 194 5.24 10.93 -12.03
CA GLY A 194 4.04 10.13 -12.19
C GLY A 194 2.93 10.90 -12.89
N VAL A 195 2.05 10.16 -13.56
CA VAL A 195 0.82 10.69 -14.13
C VAL A 195 -0.35 9.85 -13.62
N HIS A 196 -1.30 10.52 -12.99
CA HIS A 196 -2.56 9.93 -12.53
C HIS A 196 -3.71 10.44 -13.40
N PHE A 197 -4.48 9.54 -13.99
CA PHE A 197 -5.67 9.85 -14.76
C PHE A 197 -6.90 9.81 -13.85
N ASP A 198 -7.43 10.96 -13.49
CA ASP A 198 -8.49 11.09 -12.48
C ASP A 198 -9.89 10.82 -13.04
N SER A 199 -10.08 9.60 -13.52
CA SER A 199 -11.34 9.10 -14.07
C SER A 199 -11.56 7.65 -13.63
N PRO A 200 -12.56 7.37 -12.78
CA PRO A 200 -12.74 6.05 -12.18
C PRO A 200 -13.51 5.05 -13.06
N GLY A 201 -14.07 5.49 -14.17
CA GLY A 201 -14.88 4.64 -15.06
C GLY A 201 -14.09 3.46 -15.64
N VAL A 202 -14.81 2.47 -16.10
CA VAL A 202 -14.24 1.33 -16.82
C VAL A 202 -13.49 1.81 -18.06
N GLY A 203 -12.31 1.23 -18.31
CA GLY A 203 -11.45 1.68 -19.41
C GLY A 203 -10.16 0.90 -19.57
N PHE A 204 -9.14 1.57 -20.12
CA PHE A 204 -7.81 1.00 -20.34
C PHE A 204 -6.71 2.02 -20.06
N LEU A 205 -5.60 1.52 -19.52
CA LEU A 205 -4.32 2.21 -19.45
C LEU A 205 -3.29 1.40 -20.26
N ASP A 206 -2.90 1.95 -21.39
CA ASP A 206 -1.91 1.36 -22.29
C ASP A 206 -0.54 1.99 -22.01
N LEU A 207 0.39 1.19 -21.54
CA LEU A 207 1.75 1.57 -21.15
C LEU A 207 2.73 1.23 -22.29
N ASP A 208 2.51 1.81 -23.48
CA ASP A 208 3.35 1.62 -24.66
C ASP A 208 3.33 0.17 -25.23
N SER A 209 2.16 -0.45 -25.26
CA SER A 209 2.00 -1.81 -25.80
C SER A 209 2.35 -1.92 -27.29
N SER A 210 2.23 -0.82 -28.02
CA SER A 210 2.60 -0.72 -29.45
C SER A 210 4.06 -0.38 -29.69
N ASN A 211 4.86 -0.13 -28.64
CA ASN A 211 6.27 0.29 -28.71
C ASN A 211 6.49 1.55 -29.57
N ASP A 212 5.57 2.50 -29.46
CA ASP A 212 5.58 3.79 -30.15
C ASP A 212 5.94 4.96 -29.22
N ASN A 213 6.36 4.66 -27.98
CA ASN A 213 6.63 5.58 -26.89
C ASN A 213 5.40 6.40 -26.46
N GLU A 214 4.22 5.85 -26.56
CA GLU A 214 2.98 6.49 -26.14
C GLU A 214 2.30 5.77 -24.99
N ILE A 215 1.86 6.55 -24.00
CA ILE A 215 0.89 6.14 -23.01
C ILE A 215 -0.48 6.56 -23.50
N LYS A 216 -1.42 5.60 -23.54
CA LYS A 216 -2.79 5.86 -24.00
C LYS A 216 -3.75 5.55 -22.87
N PHE A 217 -4.56 6.51 -22.49
CA PHE A 217 -5.58 6.35 -21.48
C PHE A 217 -6.96 6.53 -22.11
N GLU A 218 -7.90 5.65 -21.78
CA GLU A 218 -9.31 5.78 -22.11
C GLU A 218 -10.19 5.22 -21.00
N ALA A 219 -11.23 5.97 -20.61
CA ALA A 219 -12.23 5.54 -19.64
C ALA A 219 -13.61 6.17 -19.91
N ILE A 220 -14.66 5.47 -19.50
CA ILE A 220 -16.02 6.00 -19.47
C ILE A 220 -16.10 7.09 -18.40
N GLY A 221 -16.71 8.23 -18.73
CA GLY A 221 -16.95 9.29 -17.76
C GLY A 221 -16.83 10.69 -18.33
N LYS A 222 -17.38 11.64 -17.57
CA LYS A 222 -17.37 13.07 -17.94
C LYS A 222 -16.12 13.80 -17.47
N ARG A 223 -15.42 13.28 -16.45
CA ARG A 223 -14.21 13.88 -15.89
C ARG A 223 -13.01 13.61 -16.80
N LYS A 224 -12.40 14.67 -17.33
CA LYS A 224 -11.29 14.62 -18.28
C LYS A 224 -10.08 15.33 -17.68
N VAL A 225 -9.50 14.67 -16.68
CA VAL A 225 -8.47 15.25 -15.80
C VAL A 225 -7.32 14.27 -15.61
N TYR A 226 -6.11 14.78 -15.63
CA TYR A 226 -4.94 14.05 -15.15
C TYR A 226 -4.02 14.97 -14.36
N GLN A 227 -3.31 14.40 -13.38
CA GLN A 227 -2.28 15.10 -12.62
C GLN A 227 -0.89 14.60 -13.03
N ILE A 228 0.07 15.53 -13.09
CA ILE A 228 1.49 15.24 -13.27
C ILE A 228 2.21 15.70 -12.01
N PHE A 229 3.02 14.83 -11.43
CA PHE A 229 3.83 15.13 -10.26
C PHE A 229 5.26 14.61 -10.48
N ALA A 230 6.26 15.37 -10.06
CA ALA A 230 7.66 15.06 -10.28
C ALA A 230 8.51 15.42 -9.06
N ASN A 231 9.64 14.71 -8.88
CA ASN A 231 10.62 15.06 -7.85
C ASN A 231 12.04 14.59 -8.23
N LYS A 232 13.07 15.05 -7.52
CA LYS A 232 14.46 14.62 -7.71
C LYS A 232 14.74 13.25 -7.08
N ASN A 233 14.01 12.85 -6.06
CA ASN A 233 14.16 11.56 -5.41
C ASN A 233 12.84 10.79 -5.31
N TRP A 234 12.95 9.49 -5.15
CA TRP A 234 11.81 8.57 -5.12
C TRP A 234 10.92 8.75 -3.89
N VAL A 235 11.52 8.94 -2.71
CA VAL A 235 10.77 9.06 -1.46
C VAL A 235 9.87 10.29 -1.51
N GLU A 236 10.44 11.44 -1.87
CA GLU A 236 9.67 12.69 -2.00
C GLU A 236 8.62 12.62 -3.11
N LEU A 237 8.87 11.87 -4.20
CA LEU A 237 7.87 11.65 -5.26
C LEU A 237 6.61 11.01 -4.68
N ILE A 238 6.77 9.95 -3.89
CA ILE A 238 5.63 9.25 -3.28
C ILE A 238 4.99 10.08 -2.16
N GLN A 239 5.79 10.83 -1.41
CA GLN A 239 5.28 11.79 -0.42
C GLN A 239 4.39 12.85 -1.08
N ASN A 240 4.77 13.39 -2.22
CA ASN A 240 3.98 14.35 -3.00
C ASN A 240 2.65 13.73 -3.47
N TRP A 241 2.70 12.50 -3.99
CA TRP A 241 1.50 11.79 -4.41
C TRP A 241 0.53 11.54 -3.25
N THR A 242 1.05 11.07 -2.11
CA THR A 242 0.21 10.79 -0.93
C THR A 242 -0.25 12.06 -0.21
N GLU A 243 0.45 13.18 -0.32
CA GLU A 243 -0.05 14.48 0.09
C GLU A 243 -1.24 14.91 -0.78
N LEU A 244 -1.12 14.77 -2.09
CA LEU A 244 -2.16 15.10 -3.05
C LEU A 244 -3.43 14.24 -2.87
N SER A 245 -3.26 12.94 -2.62
CA SER A 245 -4.36 11.96 -2.53
C SER A 245 -4.80 11.60 -1.10
N GLY A 246 -4.12 12.13 -0.10
CA GLY A 246 -4.36 11.90 1.33
C GLY A 246 -3.46 10.83 1.95
N ARG A 247 -3.09 11.05 3.23
CA ARG A 247 -2.23 10.17 4.02
C ARG A 247 -3.03 9.01 4.63
N GLN A 248 -2.36 7.90 4.89
CA GLN A 248 -2.91 6.77 5.64
C GLN A 248 -3.01 7.14 7.13
N PRO A 249 -4.18 7.03 7.78
CA PRO A 249 -4.27 7.12 9.24
C PRO A 249 -3.49 5.97 9.91
N MET A 250 -2.97 6.21 11.12
CA MET A 250 -2.33 5.15 11.91
C MET A 250 -3.32 4.02 12.18
N PRO A 251 -3.02 2.75 11.82
CA PRO A 251 -3.81 1.62 12.26
C PRO A 251 -3.61 1.36 13.77
N PRO A 252 -4.49 0.61 14.41
CA PRO A 252 -4.27 0.19 15.79
C PRO A 252 -3.01 -0.69 15.89
N ARG A 253 -2.28 -0.63 17.02
CA ARG A 253 -1.00 -1.37 17.18
C ARG A 253 -1.19 -2.87 17.01
N TRP A 254 -2.33 -3.42 17.44
CA TRP A 254 -2.61 -4.85 17.29
C TRP A 254 -2.67 -5.33 15.83
N ALA A 255 -2.87 -4.44 14.87
CA ALA A 255 -2.82 -4.76 13.44
C ALA A 255 -1.43 -5.25 12.99
N PHE A 256 -0.39 -4.99 13.75
CA PHE A 256 0.98 -5.45 13.48
C PHE A 256 1.32 -6.80 14.11
N GLY A 257 0.41 -7.39 14.91
CA GLY A 257 0.53 -8.72 15.48
C GLY A 257 0.19 -9.84 14.50
N ASN A 258 0.04 -11.06 15.03
CA ASN A 258 -0.37 -12.25 14.28
C ASN A 258 -1.89 -12.44 14.34
N PHE A 259 -2.48 -12.93 13.26
CA PHE A 259 -3.93 -13.17 13.12
C PHE A 259 -4.19 -14.65 12.88
N ALA A 260 -5.16 -15.23 13.59
CA ALA A 260 -5.78 -16.48 13.22
C ALA A 260 -6.91 -16.18 12.23
N SER A 261 -6.78 -16.65 11.00
CA SER A 261 -7.73 -16.36 9.92
C SER A 261 -7.82 -17.54 8.97
N ARG A 262 -9.01 -18.03 8.73
CA ARG A 262 -9.28 -19.13 7.81
C ARG A 262 -10.69 -19.00 7.25
N PHE A 263 -10.91 -19.43 6.02
CA PHE A 263 -12.24 -19.65 5.48
C PHE A 263 -12.88 -20.87 6.17
N GLY A 264 -13.47 -20.63 7.29
CA GLY A 264 -13.92 -21.60 8.29
C GLY A 264 -14.03 -20.92 9.65
N TYR A 265 -14.05 -21.60 10.72
CA TYR A 265 -14.60 -21.38 12.06
C TYR A 265 -16.11 -21.48 12.00
N HIS A 266 -16.57 -22.73 11.94
CA HIS A 266 -17.98 -23.04 11.80
C HIS A 266 -18.79 -22.90 13.09
N SER A 267 -18.10 -22.72 14.23
CA SER A 267 -18.75 -22.62 15.54
C SER A 267 -17.96 -21.79 16.55
N GLU A 268 -18.67 -21.32 17.55
CA GLU A 268 -18.07 -20.66 18.73
C GLU A 268 -17.06 -21.58 19.43
N GLN A 269 -17.36 -22.89 19.52
CA GLN A 269 -16.47 -23.87 20.13
C GLN A 269 -15.14 -23.95 19.39
N GLU A 270 -15.17 -24.09 18.06
CA GLU A 270 -13.98 -24.17 17.22
C GLU A 270 -13.12 -22.91 17.37
N ALA A 271 -13.74 -21.71 17.33
CA ALA A 271 -13.03 -20.45 17.51
C ALA A 271 -12.34 -20.36 18.88
N ARG A 272 -13.01 -20.81 19.95
CA ARG A 272 -12.44 -20.85 21.30
C ARG A 272 -11.26 -21.84 21.40
N GLU A 273 -11.38 -23.01 20.77
CA GLU A 273 -10.30 -23.99 20.73
C GLU A 273 -9.05 -23.47 20.01
N VAL A 274 -9.23 -22.73 18.90
CA VAL A 274 -8.12 -22.09 18.16
C VAL A 274 -7.38 -21.12 19.08
N VAL A 275 -8.07 -20.16 19.71
CA VAL A 275 -7.46 -19.19 20.62
C VAL A 275 -6.76 -19.90 21.79
N SER A 276 -7.40 -20.89 22.38
CA SER A 276 -6.82 -21.67 23.50
C SER A 276 -5.53 -22.38 23.10
N LYS A 277 -5.47 -22.99 21.91
CA LYS A 277 -4.27 -23.67 21.40
C LYS A 277 -3.11 -22.69 21.16
N PHE A 278 -3.37 -21.51 20.58
CA PHE A 278 -2.33 -20.47 20.44
C PHE A 278 -1.71 -20.12 21.79
N ARG A 279 -2.52 -19.94 22.83
CA ARG A 279 -2.03 -19.64 24.19
C ARG A 279 -1.29 -20.82 24.81
N ALA A 280 -1.79 -22.05 24.64
CA ALA A 280 -1.14 -23.28 25.16
C ALA A 280 0.23 -23.50 24.52
N ASP A 281 0.38 -23.31 23.22
CA ASP A 281 1.65 -23.44 22.48
C ASP A 281 2.56 -22.22 22.65
N SER A 282 2.12 -21.20 23.40
CA SER A 282 2.83 -19.92 23.56
C SER A 282 3.21 -19.31 22.21
N ILE A 283 2.29 -19.32 21.27
CA ILE A 283 2.42 -18.65 19.96
C ILE A 283 1.66 -17.31 20.03
N PRO A 284 2.30 -16.18 19.78
CA PRO A 284 1.67 -14.87 19.87
C PRO A 284 0.43 -14.72 18.95
N LEU A 285 -0.62 -14.08 19.46
CA LEU A 285 -1.87 -13.84 18.73
C LEU A 285 -2.54 -12.54 19.16
N ASP A 286 -2.99 -11.72 18.21
CA ASP A 286 -3.69 -10.44 18.47
C ASP A 286 -5.11 -10.39 17.93
N ALA A 287 -5.46 -11.21 16.94
CA ALA A 287 -6.82 -11.21 16.40
C ALA A 287 -7.25 -12.58 15.89
N ILE A 288 -8.57 -12.81 15.92
CA ILE A 288 -9.25 -13.87 15.19
C ILE A 288 -10.20 -13.26 14.17
N VAL A 289 -10.17 -13.79 12.94
CA VAL A 289 -10.96 -13.29 11.81
C VAL A 289 -12.01 -14.33 11.44
N PHE A 290 -13.26 -13.95 11.53
CA PHE A 290 -14.39 -14.78 11.13
C PHE A 290 -14.76 -14.51 9.68
N ASP A 291 -14.73 -15.58 8.88
CA ASP A 291 -15.19 -15.63 7.50
C ASP A 291 -16.69 -15.98 7.46
N LEU A 292 -17.27 -16.26 6.29
CA LEU A 292 -18.71 -16.34 5.98
C LEU A 292 -19.60 -17.11 6.96
N TYR A 293 -19.04 -18.05 7.72
CA TYR A 293 -19.81 -18.92 8.63
C TYR A 293 -20.34 -18.23 9.91
N TRP A 294 -19.89 -16.99 10.20
CA TRP A 294 -20.41 -16.31 11.40
C TRP A 294 -21.88 -15.88 11.27
N PHE A 295 -22.37 -15.69 10.03
CA PHE A 295 -23.77 -15.28 9.78
C PHE A 295 -24.62 -16.36 9.09
N GLY A 296 -24.14 -17.57 8.96
CA GLY A 296 -24.90 -18.69 8.38
C GLY A 296 -24.23 -20.04 8.54
N LYS A 297 -25.03 -21.13 8.40
CA LYS A 297 -24.50 -22.47 8.46
C LYS A 297 -23.68 -22.85 7.22
N ASP A 298 -24.15 -22.37 6.07
CA ASP A 298 -23.57 -22.64 4.75
C ASP A 298 -23.15 -21.35 4.09
N ILE A 299 -22.16 -21.37 3.19
CA ILE A 299 -21.68 -20.22 2.46
C ILE A 299 -22.71 -19.69 1.43
N GLN A 300 -23.61 -20.58 0.95
CA GLN A 300 -24.69 -20.22 0.04
C GLN A 300 -25.96 -19.91 0.79
N GLY A 301 -26.76 -19.00 0.28
CA GLY A 301 -28.10 -18.69 0.80
C GLY A 301 -28.16 -17.72 1.98
N THR A 302 -27.05 -17.35 2.63
CA THR A 302 -27.06 -16.54 3.87
C THR A 302 -26.36 -15.18 3.76
N LEU A 303 -25.69 -14.92 2.66
CA LEU A 303 -24.98 -13.66 2.41
C LEU A 303 -25.93 -12.45 2.59
N GLY A 304 -25.51 -11.46 3.36
CA GLY A 304 -26.33 -10.28 3.68
C GLY A 304 -27.16 -10.41 4.97
N ASN A 305 -27.06 -11.49 5.74
CA ASN A 305 -27.73 -11.60 7.05
C ASN A 305 -27.13 -10.62 8.08
N PHE A 306 -25.81 -10.40 8.09
CA PHE A 306 -25.09 -9.48 8.98
C PHE A 306 -25.44 -9.64 10.47
N ALA A 307 -25.63 -10.86 10.93
CA ALA A 307 -25.91 -11.19 12.32
C ALA A 307 -25.36 -12.59 12.62
N PHE A 308 -24.89 -12.81 13.85
CA PHE A 308 -24.39 -14.12 14.24
C PHE A 308 -25.46 -15.21 14.11
N TYR A 309 -25.09 -16.31 13.50
CA TYR A 309 -25.93 -17.51 13.41
C TYR A 309 -25.92 -18.23 14.76
N THR A 310 -26.95 -18.03 15.54
CA THR A 310 -26.99 -18.42 16.97
C THR A 310 -26.94 -19.94 17.22
N ASP A 311 -27.29 -20.78 16.23
CA ASP A 311 -27.15 -22.24 16.36
C ASP A 311 -25.66 -22.66 16.42
N SER A 312 -24.77 -21.95 15.69
CA SER A 312 -23.34 -22.20 15.70
C SER A 312 -22.57 -21.31 16.68
N PHE A 313 -23.08 -20.11 16.93
CA PHE A 313 -22.48 -19.10 17.83
C PHE A 313 -23.52 -18.68 18.88
N PRO A 314 -23.81 -19.55 19.90
CA PRO A 314 -24.91 -19.33 20.84
C PRO A 314 -24.70 -18.13 21.79
N THR A 315 -23.43 -17.74 22.05
CA THR A 315 -23.12 -16.64 22.97
C THR A 315 -22.11 -15.66 22.40
N PRO A 316 -22.39 -15.02 21.23
CA PRO A 316 -21.38 -14.25 20.50
C PRO A 316 -20.82 -13.07 21.30
N GLN A 317 -21.66 -12.36 22.06
CA GLN A 317 -21.22 -11.27 22.93
C GLN A 317 -20.23 -11.76 23.99
N LYS A 318 -20.52 -12.90 24.63
CA LYS A 318 -19.65 -13.49 25.63
C LYS A 318 -18.35 -13.98 25.00
N MET A 319 -18.42 -14.62 23.82
CA MET A 319 -17.25 -15.07 23.07
C MET A 319 -16.30 -13.93 22.76
N ILE A 320 -16.83 -12.80 22.23
CA ILE A 320 -16.02 -11.61 21.89
C ILE A 320 -15.38 -11.02 23.14
N ASN A 321 -16.10 -10.96 24.25
CA ASN A 321 -15.56 -10.47 25.52
C ASN A 321 -14.44 -11.39 26.05
N ASP A 322 -14.65 -12.70 26.02
CA ASP A 322 -13.67 -13.70 26.48
C ASP A 322 -12.37 -13.66 25.62
N PHE A 323 -12.47 -13.34 24.32
CA PHE A 323 -11.31 -13.14 23.45
C PHE A 323 -10.59 -11.83 23.82
N SER A 324 -11.35 -10.75 23.99
CA SER A 324 -10.79 -9.46 24.41
C SER A 324 -10.04 -9.55 25.74
N ASP A 325 -10.55 -10.33 26.72
CA ASP A 325 -9.91 -10.59 28.00
C ASP A 325 -8.59 -11.37 27.85
N GLN A 326 -8.45 -12.13 26.76
CA GLN A 326 -7.21 -12.83 26.37
C GLN A 326 -6.34 -11.99 25.42
N ASN A 327 -6.62 -10.70 25.24
CA ASN A 327 -5.92 -9.79 24.32
C ASN A 327 -6.02 -10.23 22.85
N VAL A 328 -7.15 -10.83 22.45
CA VAL A 328 -7.44 -11.22 21.07
C VAL A 328 -8.64 -10.42 20.55
N ASN A 329 -8.42 -9.66 19.49
CA ASN A 329 -9.45 -8.85 18.85
C ASN A 329 -10.28 -9.68 17.87
N THR A 330 -11.56 -9.35 17.72
CA THR A 330 -12.47 -9.99 16.77
C THR A 330 -12.58 -9.13 15.51
N VAL A 331 -12.41 -9.76 14.35
CA VAL A 331 -12.61 -9.16 13.02
C VAL A 331 -13.67 -9.97 12.28
N LEU A 332 -14.64 -9.30 11.64
CA LEU A 332 -15.73 -9.95 10.91
C LEU A 332 -15.70 -9.60 9.43
N ILE A 333 -15.89 -10.60 8.57
CA ILE A 333 -16.11 -10.41 7.13
C ILE A 333 -17.51 -9.83 6.88
N THR A 334 -17.64 -9.02 5.86
CA THR A 334 -18.89 -8.51 5.32
C THR A 334 -18.76 -8.38 3.80
N GLU A 335 -19.87 -8.56 3.08
CA GLU A 335 -19.94 -8.42 1.63
C GLU A 335 -21.05 -7.43 1.27
N PRO A 336 -20.98 -6.77 0.09
CA PRO A 336 -21.95 -5.75 -0.27
C PRO A 336 -23.23 -6.31 -0.90
N PHE A 337 -23.48 -7.62 -0.78
CA PHE A 337 -24.60 -8.32 -1.40
C PHE A 337 -25.65 -8.72 -0.38
N ILE A 338 -26.92 -8.70 -0.80
CA ILE A 338 -28.04 -9.27 -0.03
C ILE A 338 -28.75 -10.28 -0.91
N LEU A 339 -28.64 -11.56 -0.55
CA LEU A 339 -29.30 -12.63 -1.27
C LEU A 339 -30.83 -12.56 -1.12
N THR A 340 -31.56 -12.98 -2.13
CA THR A 340 -33.04 -13.07 -2.08
C THR A 340 -33.55 -14.05 -1.00
N THR A 341 -32.67 -14.91 -0.53
CA THR A 341 -32.87 -15.85 0.60
C THR A 341 -32.44 -15.29 1.96
N SER A 342 -31.75 -14.15 2.00
CA SER A 342 -31.33 -13.51 3.24
C SER A 342 -32.50 -13.05 4.10
N ASN A 343 -32.37 -13.15 5.42
CA ASN A 343 -33.34 -12.63 6.38
C ASN A 343 -33.59 -11.12 6.24
N ARG A 344 -32.66 -10.38 5.63
CA ARG A 344 -32.75 -8.93 5.38
C ARG A 344 -33.27 -8.57 4.00
N TRP A 345 -33.59 -9.55 3.14
CA TRP A 345 -34.02 -9.26 1.77
C TRP A 345 -35.28 -8.39 1.71
N GLN A 346 -36.32 -8.74 2.51
CA GLN A 346 -37.56 -7.95 2.51
C GLN A 346 -37.33 -6.52 3.05
N GLU A 347 -36.53 -6.39 4.11
CA GLU A 347 -36.12 -5.07 4.63
C GLU A 347 -35.40 -4.24 3.56
N ALA A 348 -34.47 -4.87 2.83
CA ALA A 348 -33.68 -4.20 1.80
C ALA A 348 -34.56 -3.68 0.66
N LYS A 349 -35.57 -4.44 0.24
CA LYS A 349 -36.56 -4.01 -0.77
C LYS A 349 -37.42 -2.86 -0.25
N ASP A 350 -38.04 -3.02 0.92
CA ASP A 350 -39.00 -2.06 1.47
C ASP A 350 -38.33 -0.70 1.73
N LYS A 351 -37.10 -0.72 2.19
CA LYS A 351 -36.28 0.48 2.44
C LYS A 351 -35.50 0.97 1.21
N LYS A 352 -35.64 0.31 0.04
CA LYS A 352 -34.96 0.66 -1.24
C LYS A 352 -33.45 0.78 -1.07
N LEU A 353 -32.81 -0.22 -0.43
CA LEU A 353 -31.39 -0.23 -0.11
C LEU A 353 -30.51 -0.77 -1.24
N LEU A 354 -31.12 -1.31 -2.29
CA LEU A 354 -30.44 -2.01 -3.38
C LEU A 354 -30.33 -1.14 -4.61
N ALA A 355 -29.29 -1.36 -5.39
CA ALA A 355 -29.15 -0.83 -6.74
C ALA A 355 -30.25 -1.35 -7.65
N VAL A 356 -30.60 -0.60 -8.70
CA VAL A 356 -31.87 -0.77 -9.44
C VAL A 356 -31.64 -0.98 -10.95
N ASP A 357 -32.68 -1.45 -11.62
CA ASP A 357 -32.76 -1.44 -13.08
C ASP A 357 -33.23 -0.06 -13.62
N SER A 358 -33.37 0.06 -14.93
CA SER A 358 -33.86 1.27 -15.61
C SER A 358 -35.31 1.65 -15.28
N LEU A 359 -36.06 0.74 -14.62
CA LEU A 359 -37.43 0.94 -14.19
C LEU A 359 -37.51 1.23 -12.67
N ASN A 360 -36.37 1.39 -11.99
CA ASN A 360 -36.22 1.58 -10.54
C ASN A 360 -36.71 0.37 -9.70
N ASN A 361 -36.70 -0.84 -10.23
CA ASN A 361 -36.88 -2.06 -9.45
C ASN A 361 -35.51 -2.54 -8.94
N PRO A 362 -35.42 -3.22 -7.76
CA PRO A 362 -34.19 -3.87 -7.33
C PRO A 362 -33.60 -4.75 -8.43
N PHE A 363 -32.37 -4.48 -8.84
CA PHE A 363 -31.71 -5.29 -9.86
C PHE A 363 -31.18 -6.56 -9.23
N THR A 364 -31.69 -7.73 -9.64
CA THR A 364 -31.25 -9.03 -9.16
C THR A 364 -30.56 -9.83 -10.24
N TYR A 365 -29.59 -10.65 -9.82
CA TYR A 365 -28.81 -11.53 -10.69
C TYR A 365 -28.23 -12.70 -9.93
N ASP A 366 -27.88 -13.76 -10.64
CA ASP A 366 -27.28 -14.95 -10.05
C ASP A 366 -25.76 -14.84 -10.02
N PHE A 367 -25.15 -15.30 -8.94
CA PHE A 367 -23.73 -15.53 -8.83
C PHE A 367 -23.44 -16.73 -7.92
N TYR A 368 -22.15 -17.00 -7.59
CA TYR A 368 -21.75 -18.20 -6.88
C TYR A 368 -22.54 -18.48 -5.57
N PHE A 369 -22.85 -17.43 -4.80
CA PHE A 369 -23.54 -17.57 -3.50
C PHE A 369 -25.07 -17.68 -3.61
N GLY A 370 -25.66 -17.33 -4.74
CA GLY A 370 -27.10 -17.35 -4.99
C GLY A 370 -27.61 -16.15 -5.78
N ASN A 371 -28.94 -16.02 -5.87
CA ASN A 371 -29.58 -14.84 -6.46
C ASN A 371 -29.51 -13.65 -5.51
N THR A 372 -29.04 -12.48 -5.97
CA THR A 372 -28.67 -11.36 -5.12
C THR A 372 -29.09 -10.02 -5.65
N GLY A 373 -29.16 -9.02 -4.74
CA GLY A 373 -29.07 -7.60 -5.04
C GLY A 373 -27.81 -6.99 -4.43
N LEU A 374 -27.28 -5.93 -5.06
CA LEU A 374 -26.13 -5.18 -4.57
C LEU A 374 -26.58 -3.99 -3.72
N ILE A 375 -25.95 -3.76 -2.55
CA ILE A 375 -26.25 -2.60 -1.70
C ILE A 375 -25.85 -1.31 -2.43
N ASP A 376 -26.78 -0.36 -2.49
CA ASP A 376 -26.54 0.94 -3.13
C ASP A 376 -25.91 1.95 -2.17
N ILE A 377 -24.60 1.83 -1.95
CA ILE A 377 -23.84 2.73 -1.08
C ILE A 377 -23.80 4.20 -1.56
N TYR A 378 -24.31 4.49 -2.77
CA TYR A 378 -24.44 5.85 -3.29
C TYR A 378 -25.76 6.49 -2.91
N ALA A 379 -26.75 5.70 -2.44
CA ALA A 379 -27.98 6.20 -1.86
C ALA A 379 -27.79 6.55 -0.38
N PRO A 380 -28.00 7.81 0.08
CA PRO A 380 -27.67 8.23 1.45
C PRO A 380 -28.33 7.40 2.56
N HIS A 381 -29.56 6.95 2.34
CA HIS A 381 -30.31 6.13 3.31
C HIS A 381 -29.76 4.69 3.40
N ALA A 382 -29.32 4.10 2.27
CA ALA A 382 -28.69 2.78 2.25
C ALA A 382 -27.29 2.85 2.88
N LYS A 383 -26.51 3.90 2.58
CA LYS A 383 -25.24 4.18 3.25
C LYS A 383 -25.39 4.24 4.77
N LYS A 384 -26.39 4.96 5.27
CA LYS A 384 -26.68 5.07 6.70
C LYS A 384 -27.12 3.74 7.31
N TRP A 385 -27.95 2.99 6.61
CA TRP A 385 -28.40 1.66 7.06
C TRP A 385 -27.22 0.69 7.19
N PHE A 386 -26.32 0.66 6.21
CA PHE A 386 -25.18 -0.22 6.23
C PHE A 386 -24.19 0.16 7.35
N TRP A 387 -23.95 1.46 7.57
CA TRP A 387 -23.18 1.92 8.72
C TRP A 387 -23.78 1.49 10.06
N ASN A 388 -25.09 1.55 10.22
CA ASN A 388 -25.73 1.14 11.48
C ASN A 388 -25.43 -0.32 11.84
N ILE A 389 -25.33 -1.22 10.85
CA ILE A 389 -24.92 -2.60 11.06
C ILE A 389 -23.50 -2.68 11.62
N TYR A 390 -22.56 -1.94 11.02
CA TYR A 390 -21.20 -1.86 11.54
C TYR A 390 -21.13 -1.30 12.95
N ALA A 391 -21.90 -0.26 13.24
CA ALA A 391 -21.95 0.35 14.56
C ALA A 391 -22.51 -0.61 15.63
N GLU A 392 -23.54 -1.39 15.30
CA GLU A 392 -24.07 -2.44 16.17
C GLU A 392 -23.02 -3.50 16.49
N LEU A 393 -22.33 -4.01 15.48
CA LEU A 393 -21.26 -4.99 15.65
C LEU A 393 -20.07 -4.44 16.45
N ALA A 394 -19.66 -3.19 16.18
CA ALA A 394 -18.62 -2.52 16.95
C ALA A 394 -18.98 -2.35 18.42
N ASN A 395 -20.24 -2.01 18.73
CA ASN A 395 -20.75 -1.93 20.10
C ASN A 395 -20.77 -3.30 20.81
N MET A 396 -20.83 -4.41 20.07
CA MET A 396 -20.64 -5.75 20.62
C MET A 396 -19.18 -6.05 20.97
N GLY A 397 -18.21 -5.19 20.58
CA GLY A 397 -16.77 -5.37 20.84
C GLY A 397 -15.97 -5.84 19.62
N VAL A 398 -16.57 -5.93 18.44
CA VAL A 398 -15.83 -6.19 17.19
C VAL A 398 -14.89 -5.02 16.92
N LYS A 399 -13.60 -5.31 16.66
CA LYS A 399 -12.54 -4.29 16.53
C LYS A 399 -12.05 -4.08 15.11
N GLY A 400 -12.50 -4.90 14.17
CA GLY A 400 -12.14 -4.75 12.77
C GLY A 400 -13.19 -5.32 11.83
N PHE A 401 -13.22 -4.79 10.63
CA PHE A 401 -14.13 -5.25 9.58
C PHE A 401 -13.35 -5.61 8.32
N TRP A 402 -13.76 -6.70 7.70
CA TRP A 402 -13.21 -7.17 6.44
C TRP A 402 -14.29 -7.04 5.36
N GLY A 403 -14.09 -6.11 4.42
CA GLY A 403 -14.94 -5.96 3.24
C GLY A 403 -14.42 -6.81 2.10
N ASP A 404 -15.09 -7.91 1.83
CA ASP A 404 -14.79 -8.79 0.70
C ASP A 404 -15.74 -8.58 -0.48
N LEU A 405 -15.39 -9.06 -1.66
CA LEU A 405 -16.16 -8.95 -2.90
C LEU A 405 -16.49 -7.49 -3.31
N GLY A 406 -15.66 -6.55 -2.90
CA GLY A 406 -15.89 -5.09 -3.01
C GLY A 406 -15.49 -4.46 -4.35
N GLU A 407 -15.20 -5.22 -5.39
CA GLU A 407 -14.93 -4.74 -6.76
C GLU A 407 -16.11 -3.94 -7.36
N PRO A 408 -17.38 -4.29 -7.22
CA PRO A 408 -18.02 -5.55 -6.79
C PRO A 408 -17.69 -6.73 -7.72
N GLU A 409 -17.57 -7.95 -7.14
CA GLU A 409 -17.20 -9.15 -7.91
C GLU A 409 -18.10 -9.41 -9.13
N VAL A 410 -19.39 -9.16 -8.96
CA VAL A 410 -20.34 -9.11 -10.06
C VAL A 410 -21.07 -7.78 -10.06
N HIS A 411 -20.87 -6.99 -11.11
CA HIS A 411 -21.43 -5.64 -11.24
C HIS A 411 -21.99 -5.43 -12.67
N PRO A 412 -23.21 -5.87 -12.95
CA PRO A 412 -23.77 -5.80 -14.31
C PRO A 412 -23.89 -4.36 -14.83
N SER A 413 -23.45 -4.10 -16.05
CA SER A 413 -23.48 -2.76 -16.69
C SER A 413 -24.89 -2.15 -16.83
N LYS A 414 -25.95 -2.98 -16.72
CA LYS A 414 -27.36 -2.52 -16.73
C LYS A 414 -27.88 -2.09 -15.37
N LEU A 415 -27.07 -2.21 -14.34
CA LEU A 415 -27.41 -1.80 -12.97
C LEU A 415 -27.13 -0.30 -12.82
N PHE A 416 -28.02 0.38 -12.05
CA PHE A 416 -27.91 1.79 -11.73
C PHE A 416 -27.89 1.97 -10.20
N HIS A 417 -27.03 2.87 -9.77
CA HIS A 417 -26.95 3.35 -8.38
C HIS A 417 -27.72 4.65 -8.18
N GLY A 418 -27.73 5.13 -6.95
CA GLY A 418 -28.41 6.34 -6.53
C GLY A 418 -28.23 7.50 -7.51
N ASN A 419 -29.30 8.20 -7.81
CA ASN A 419 -29.38 9.28 -8.79
C ASN A 419 -29.10 8.84 -10.24
N GLY A 420 -29.31 7.56 -10.58
CA GLY A 420 -29.16 7.04 -11.92
C GLY A 420 -27.71 6.90 -12.42
N ILE A 421 -26.76 6.71 -11.53
CA ILE A 421 -25.35 6.51 -11.89
C ILE A 421 -25.17 5.09 -12.45
N PRO A 422 -24.72 4.93 -13.72
CA PRO A 422 -24.45 3.60 -14.28
C PRO A 422 -23.32 2.87 -13.54
N ALA A 423 -23.44 1.57 -13.38
CA ALA A 423 -22.43 0.70 -12.78
C ALA A 423 -21.01 0.93 -13.32
N ASP A 424 -20.86 1.01 -14.65
CA ASP A 424 -19.56 1.17 -15.32
C ASP A 424 -18.84 2.49 -15.00
N GLN A 425 -19.53 3.49 -14.46
CA GLN A 425 -18.91 4.75 -14.02
C GLN A 425 -18.34 4.68 -12.61
N VAL A 426 -18.83 3.76 -11.76
CA VAL A 426 -18.48 3.66 -10.34
C VAL A 426 -17.88 2.31 -9.94
N HIS A 427 -17.76 1.38 -10.89
CA HIS A 427 -17.25 0.04 -10.62
C HIS A 427 -15.91 0.09 -9.88
N ASN A 428 -14.91 0.80 -10.38
CA ASN A 428 -13.58 0.82 -9.80
C ASN A 428 -13.48 1.62 -8.48
N ILE A 429 -14.54 2.34 -8.07
CA ILE A 429 -14.55 3.11 -6.81
C ILE A 429 -15.53 2.57 -5.77
N TYR A 430 -16.23 1.49 -6.04
CA TYR A 430 -17.18 0.95 -5.08
C TYR A 430 -16.51 0.56 -3.76
N GLY A 431 -15.43 -0.21 -3.78
CA GLY A 431 -14.66 -0.58 -2.60
C GLY A 431 -14.01 0.63 -1.89
N HIS A 432 -13.58 1.64 -2.65
CA HIS A 432 -13.09 2.91 -2.12
C HIS A 432 -14.17 3.65 -1.30
N ASP A 433 -15.36 3.80 -1.87
CA ASP A 433 -16.48 4.49 -1.21
C ASP A 433 -17.08 3.65 -0.07
N TRP A 434 -16.97 2.32 -0.15
CA TRP A 434 -17.34 1.44 0.96
C TRP A 434 -16.35 1.57 2.14
N ALA A 435 -15.05 1.55 1.91
CA ALA A 435 -14.06 1.83 2.96
C ALA A 435 -14.27 3.23 3.57
N ARG A 436 -14.58 4.23 2.73
CA ARG A 436 -14.95 5.57 3.17
C ARG A 436 -16.17 5.57 4.09
N LEU A 437 -17.23 4.80 3.76
CA LEU A 437 -18.43 4.67 4.58
C LEU A 437 -18.08 4.21 5.99
N ILE A 438 -17.25 3.17 6.11
CA ILE A 438 -16.82 2.61 7.40
C ILE A 438 -15.98 3.65 8.16
N TYR A 439 -14.99 4.26 7.50
CA TYR A 439 -14.09 5.23 8.11
C TYR A 439 -14.81 6.48 8.63
N GLU A 440 -15.68 7.09 7.81
CA GLU A 440 -16.48 8.26 8.19
C GLU A 440 -17.46 7.93 9.32
N GLY A 441 -18.02 6.73 9.31
CA GLY A 441 -18.86 6.22 10.37
C GLY A 441 -18.12 6.09 11.70
N TYR A 442 -16.93 5.48 11.69
CA TYR A 442 -16.05 5.42 12.88
C TYR A 442 -15.71 6.82 13.40
N LYS A 443 -15.27 7.72 12.52
CA LYS A 443 -14.93 9.10 12.89
C LYS A 443 -16.09 9.82 13.60
N THR A 444 -17.32 9.50 13.25
CA THR A 444 -18.53 10.13 13.81
C THR A 444 -18.97 9.45 15.11
N THR A 445 -18.96 8.11 15.14
CA THR A 445 -19.54 7.31 16.24
C THR A 445 -18.51 6.94 17.29
N PHE A 446 -17.27 6.65 16.88
CA PHE A 446 -16.16 6.20 17.74
C PHE A 446 -14.91 7.06 17.54
N PRO A 447 -14.97 8.39 17.75
CA PRO A 447 -13.93 9.35 17.33
C PRO A 447 -12.56 9.14 18.01
N LEU A 448 -12.52 8.37 19.08
CA LEU A 448 -11.29 8.05 19.81
C LEU A 448 -10.65 6.73 19.37
N GLU A 449 -11.37 5.86 18.64
CA GLU A 449 -10.89 4.54 18.24
C GLU A 449 -10.31 4.58 16.82
N ARG A 450 -9.21 3.85 16.60
CA ARG A 450 -8.66 3.59 15.27
C ARG A 450 -9.42 2.44 14.62
N PRO A 451 -10.07 2.63 13.46
CA PRO A 451 -10.68 1.52 12.75
C PRO A 451 -9.63 0.59 12.15
N PHE A 452 -9.93 -0.70 12.07
CA PHE A 452 -9.23 -1.66 11.24
C PHE A 452 -10.16 -2.05 10.07
N ILE A 453 -9.79 -1.66 8.85
CA ILE A 453 -10.61 -1.83 7.65
C ILE A 453 -9.80 -2.63 6.63
N LEU A 454 -10.01 -3.94 6.61
CA LEU A 454 -9.48 -4.84 5.59
C LEU A 454 -10.45 -4.81 4.40
N MET A 455 -9.98 -4.45 3.18
CA MET A 455 -10.84 -4.27 2.01
C MET A 455 -10.15 -4.76 0.75
N ARG A 456 -10.80 -5.70 0.00
CA ARG A 456 -10.19 -6.35 -1.18
C ARG A 456 -9.96 -5.39 -2.33
N ALA A 457 -10.88 -4.50 -2.60
CA ALA A 457 -10.86 -3.60 -3.75
C ALA A 457 -10.88 -2.13 -3.33
N GLY A 458 -10.29 -1.27 -4.15
CA GLY A 458 -10.28 0.16 -3.93
C GLY A 458 -9.82 0.94 -5.15
N TYR A 459 -9.44 2.20 -4.94
CA TYR A 459 -9.06 3.16 -5.97
C TYR A 459 -7.94 4.08 -5.46
N SER A 460 -7.43 4.96 -6.31
CA SER A 460 -6.47 6.01 -5.95
C SER A 460 -6.97 6.81 -4.73
N GLY A 461 -6.14 6.96 -3.71
CA GLY A 461 -6.49 7.71 -2.51
C GLY A 461 -7.28 6.93 -1.45
N SER A 462 -7.52 5.62 -1.63
CA SER A 462 -8.22 4.79 -0.62
C SER A 462 -7.48 4.72 0.72
N GLN A 463 -6.17 4.92 0.73
CA GLN A 463 -5.35 4.90 1.94
C GLN A 463 -5.84 5.91 2.98
N ARG A 464 -6.37 7.09 2.57
CA ARG A 464 -6.84 8.11 3.52
C ARG A 464 -8.04 7.69 4.37
N PHE A 465 -8.70 6.61 4.00
CA PHE A 465 -9.79 5.99 4.76
C PHE A 465 -9.33 4.82 5.64
N GLY A 466 -8.04 4.73 5.93
CA GLY A 466 -7.49 3.66 6.76
C GLY A 466 -7.57 2.27 6.12
N MET A 467 -7.79 2.20 4.81
CA MET A 467 -7.94 0.96 4.09
C MET A 467 -6.65 0.14 4.06
N ILE A 468 -6.78 -1.14 4.41
CA ILE A 468 -5.72 -2.15 4.42
C ILE A 468 -6.10 -3.19 3.36
N PRO A 469 -5.49 -3.20 2.15
CA PRO A 469 -5.80 -4.17 1.13
C PRO A 469 -4.94 -5.42 1.22
N TRP A 470 -5.44 -6.52 0.62
CA TRP A 470 -4.62 -7.70 0.38
C TRP A 470 -4.66 -8.10 -1.10
N THR A 471 -3.80 -9.03 -1.49
CA THR A 471 -3.61 -9.41 -2.89
C THR A 471 -4.70 -10.34 -3.45
N GLY A 472 -5.73 -10.66 -2.65
CA GLY A 472 -6.83 -11.56 -3.03
C GLY A 472 -6.43 -13.04 -2.96
N ASP A 473 -7.19 -13.86 -3.68
CA ASP A 473 -7.23 -15.32 -3.59
C ASP A 473 -6.04 -15.99 -4.28
N VAL A 474 -4.83 -15.75 -3.76
CA VAL A 474 -3.59 -16.28 -4.32
C VAL A 474 -3.52 -17.79 -4.24
N ASN A 475 -2.98 -18.45 -5.27
CA ASN A 475 -2.77 -19.89 -5.26
C ASN A 475 -1.73 -20.31 -4.21
N ARG A 476 -1.99 -21.43 -3.52
CA ARG A 476 -1.11 -22.01 -2.50
C ARG A 476 0.03 -22.80 -3.16
N THR A 477 0.89 -22.07 -3.85
CA THR A 477 2.02 -22.61 -4.62
C THR A 477 3.24 -21.67 -4.56
N TRP A 478 4.38 -22.17 -4.94
CA TRP A 478 5.58 -21.35 -5.16
C TRP A 478 5.34 -20.26 -6.24
N GLY A 479 4.51 -20.57 -7.25
CA GLY A 479 4.07 -19.60 -8.27
C GLY A 479 3.25 -18.47 -7.69
N GLY A 480 2.42 -18.76 -6.68
CA GLY A 480 1.63 -17.76 -5.95
C GLY A 480 2.47 -16.90 -5.01
N LEU A 481 3.51 -17.44 -4.37
CA LEU A 481 4.43 -16.68 -3.51
C LEU A 481 5.24 -15.65 -4.31
N LYS A 482 5.71 -16.02 -5.49
CA LYS A 482 6.64 -15.20 -6.31
C LYS A 482 6.20 -13.74 -6.54
N PRO A 483 4.96 -13.43 -6.92
CA PRO A 483 4.55 -12.07 -7.23
C PRO A 483 4.23 -11.20 -6.00
N GLN A 484 4.20 -11.75 -4.77
CA GLN A 484 3.72 -11.01 -3.61
C GLN A 484 4.56 -9.80 -3.26
N MET A 485 5.88 -9.90 -3.40
CA MET A 485 6.81 -8.79 -3.16
C MET A 485 6.61 -7.65 -4.16
N GLU A 486 6.51 -7.97 -5.45
CA GLU A 486 6.31 -6.95 -6.48
C GLU A 486 4.94 -6.26 -6.33
N LEU A 487 3.88 -7.02 -6.01
CA LEU A 487 2.55 -6.46 -5.76
C LEU A 487 2.58 -5.43 -4.63
N SER A 488 3.20 -5.77 -3.51
CA SER A 488 3.31 -4.87 -2.35
C SER A 488 4.18 -3.64 -2.66
N MET A 489 5.32 -3.79 -3.36
CA MET A 489 6.15 -2.67 -3.79
C MET A 489 5.43 -1.74 -4.76
N GLN A 490 4.78 -2.30 -5.78
CA GLN A 490 4.02 -1.54 -6.77
C GLN A 490 2.89 -0.74 -6.13
N MET A 491 2.13 -1.35 -5.23
CA MET A 491 1.03 -0.67 -4.53
C MET A 491 1.55 0.41 -3.57
N GLY A 492 2.65 0.14 -2.86
CA GLY A 492 3.32 1.12 -2.02
C GLY A 492 3.77 2.38 -2.78
N MET A 493 4.35 2.21 -3.99
CA MET A 493 4.70 3.32 -4.88
C MET A 493 3.49 4.15 -5.31
N GLN A 494 2.30 3.56 -5.36
CA GLN A 494 1.04 4.22 -5.71
C GLN A 494 0.29 4.76 -4.48
N GLY A 495 0.94 4.79 -3.29
CA GLY A 495 0.38 5.34 -2.05
C GLY A 495 -0.37 4.32 -1.19
N ILE A 496 -0.55 3.08 -1.64
CA ILE A 496 -1.26 2.02 -0.93
C ILE A 496 -0.24 1.13 -0.20
N ALA A 497 0.26 1.61 0.92
CA ALA A 497 1.42 1.06 1.62
C ALA A 497 1.15 -0.22 2.44
N TYR A 498 -0.12 -0.57 2.66
CA TYR A 498 -0.51 -1.71 3.51
C TYR A 498 -0.94 -2.95 2.73
N MET A 499 -0.60 -3.03 1.43
CA MET A 499 -0.83 -4.24 0.63
C MET A 499 -0.06 -5.42 1.23
N HIS A 500 -0.77 -6.53 1.49
CA HIS A 500 -0.21 -7.78 2.02
C HIS A 500 -0.83 -8.98 1.32
N SER A 501 -0.28 -10.18 1.54
CA SER A 501 -0.82 -11.43 1.00
C SER A 501 -1.44 -12.29 2.09
N ASP A 502 -2.31 -13.20 1.70
CA ASP A 502 -2.69 -14.34 2.53
C ASP A 502 -1.46 -15.22 2.73
N LEU A 503 -0.94 -15.25 3.98
CA LEU A 503 0.29 -15.98 4.27
C LEU A 503 0.04 -17.50 4.23
N GLY A 504 0.85 -18.18 3.43
CA GLY A 504 0.70 -19.60 3.12
C GLY A 504 -0.07 -19.86 1.83
N GLY A 505 -0.69 -18.83 1.24
CA GLY A 505 -1.56 -18.93 0.07
C GLY A 505 -3.00 -19.32 0.42
N PHE A 506 -3.98 -18.79 -0.33
CA PHE A 506 -5.40 -19.01 -0.09
C PHE A 506 -5.93 -20.23 -0.83
N ALA A 507 -5.87 -20.23 -2.16
CA ALA A 507 -6.53 -21.20 -3.02
C ALA A 507 -5.80 -22.53 -3.13
N GLY A 508 -6.55 -23.61 -3.09
CA GLY A 508 -6.06 -24.99 -3.29
C GLY A 508 -5.65 -25.71 -2.00
N ALA A 509 -5.58 -27.02 -2.11
CA ALA A 509 -5.37 -27.96 -1.00
C ALA A 509 -3.90 -28.40 -0.83
N ASN A 510 -2.94 -27.69 -1.40
CA ASN A 510 -1.51 -27.99 -1.28
C ASN A 510 -1.02 -27.70 0.15
N ASP A 511 -0.55 -28.71 0.87
CA ASP A 511 0.00 -28.59 2.24
C ASP A 511 1.53 -28.77 2.25
N ASP A 512 2.24 -27.92 1.50
CA ASP A 512 3.69 -27.86 1.45
C ASP A 512 4.22 -27.10 2.68
N SER A 513 4.84 -27.81 3.62
CA SER A 513 5.38 -27.25 4.85
C SER A 513 6.52 -26.26 4.60
N GLU A 514 7.39 -26.51 3.61
CA GLU A 514 8.46 -25.54 3.27
C GLU A 514 7.86 -24.25 2.73
N LEU A 515 6.95 -24.33 1.77
CA LEU A 515 6.27 -23.16 1.21
C LEU A 515 5.57 -22.34 2.31
N TYR A 516 4.87 -23.02 3.22
CA TYR A 516 4.20 -22.37 4.35
C TYR A 516 5.19 -21.58 5.23
N VAL A 517 6.28 -22.20 5.65
CA VAL A 517 7.33 -21.56 6.47
C VAL A 517 7.96 -20.37 5.73
N ARG A 518 8.28 -20.51 4.43
CA ARG A 518 8.85 -19.44 3.61
C ARG A 518 7.90 -18.25 3.49
N TRP A 519 6.61 -18.53 3.35
CA TRP A 519 5.62 -17.47 3.28
C TRP A 519 5.49 -16.71 4.60
N LEU A 520 5.52 -17.41 5.74
CA LEU A 520 5.54 -16.75 7.05
C LEU A 520 6.82 -15.95 7.29
N GLN A 521 7.99 -16.48 6.91
CA GLN A 521 9.26 -15.77 7.01
C GLN A 521 9.26 -14.48 6.17
N TYR A 522 8.67 -14.51 4.97
CA TYR A 522 8.41 -13.30 4.19
C TYR A 522 7.39 -12.40 4.90
N GLY A 523 6.34 -12.95 5.47
CA GLY A 523 5.28 -12.24 6.19
C GLY A 523 5.77 -11.37 7.33
N VAL A 524 6.91 -11.71 7.98
CA VAL A 524 7.55 -10.85 8.99
C VAL A 524 7.76 -9.43 8.48
N PHE A 525 8.07 -9.27 7.20
CA PHE A 525 8.37 -8.02 6.50
C PHE A 525 7.23 -7.60 5.56
N GLN A 526 6.00 -7.98 5.88
CA GLN A 526 4.77 -7.41 5.28
C GLN A 526 4.10 -6.42 6.26
N PRO A 527 3.28 -5.49 5.77
CA PRO A 527 2.56 -4.56 6.66
C PRO A 527 1.66 -5.28 7.67
N ILE A 528 0.93 -6.30 7.24
CA ILE A 528 0.02 -7.11 8.08
C ILE A 528 0.47 -8.58 8.03
N PHE A 529 0.51 -9.23 9.17
CA PHE A 529 0.87 -10.64 9.30
C PHE A 529 -0.40 -11.48 9.53
N ARG A 530 -1.02 -11.94 8.43
CA ARG A 530 -2.29 -12.67 8.45
C ARG A 530 -2.17 -13.98 7.66
N PRO A 531 -1.84 -15.12 8.30
CA PRO A 531 -2.08 -16.43 7.71
C PRO A 531 -3.56 -16.57 7.36
N HIS A 532 -3.86 -16.98 6.11
CA HIS A 532 -5.24 -17.17 5.67
C HIS A 532 -5.30 -18.21 4.55
N ALA A 533 -6.31 -19.07 4.58
CA ALA A 533 -6.49 -20.15 3.64
C ALA A 533 -7.95 -20.55 3.50
N GLN A 534 -8.26 -21.24 2.41
CA GLN A 534 -9.49 -22.03 2.30
C GLN A 534 -9.54 -23.11 3.39
N GLN A 535 -10.72 -23.70 3.58
CA GLN A 535 -10.98 -24.64 4.67
C GLN A 535 -10.22 -25.96 4.58
N GLU A 536 -9.75 -26.36 3.39
CA GLU A 536 -9.09 -27.64 3.14
C GLU A 536 -7.74 -27.77 3.84
N VAL A 537 -7.05 -26.65 4.07
CA VAL A 537 -5.75 -26.62 4.74
C VAL A 537 -5.74 -25.53 5.79
N ALA A 538 -5.44 -25.89 7.03
CA ALA A 538 -5.34 -24.92 8.11
C ALA A 538 -4.17 -23.94 7.86
N SER A 539 -4.47 -22.65 7.98
CA SER A 539 -3.48 -21.58 7.88
C SER A 539 -2.73 -21.31 9.18
N GLU A 540 -3.28 -21.80 10.30
CA GLU A 540 -2.75 -21.53 11.63
C GLU A 540 -1.59 -22.48 11.97
N ALA A 541 -0.52 -21.93 12.53
CA ALA A 541 0.68 -22.68 12.93
C ALA A 541 0.39 -23.81 13.94
N ILE A 542 -0.61 -23.62 14.79
CA ILE A 542 -1.00 -24.58 15.83
C ILE A 542 -1.50 -25.94 15.29
N PHE A 543 -1.84 -26.02 14.02
CA PHE A 543 -2.31 -27.24 13.36
C PHE A 543 -1.25 -27.92 12.48
N LYS A 544 -0.04 -27.38 12.44
CA LYS A 544 1.08 -27.94 11.69
C LYS A 544 1.83 -28.98 12.52
N ASP A 545 2.62 -29.82 11.84
CA ASP A 545 3.55 -30.73 12.53
C ASP A 545 4.54 -29.94 13.40
N GLU A 546 5.16 -30.61 14.37
CA GLU A 546 5.95 -29.95 15.42
C GLU A 546 7.13 -29.13 14.85
N ASN A 547 7.82 -29.62 13.81
CA ASN A 547 8.92 -28.90 13.20
C ASN A 547 8.44 -27.66 12.45
N THR A 548 7.40 -27.78 11.64
CA THR A 548 6.78 -26.67 10.90
C THR A 548 6.21 -25.63 11.87
N LYS A 549 5.55 -26.08 12.95
CA LYS A 549 5.03 -25.22 14.01
C LYS A 549 6.12 -24.42 14.70
N GLN A 550 7.25 -25.05 15.02
CA GLN A 550 8.38 -24.38 15.66
C GLN A 550 8.98 -23.29 14.75
N LEU A 551 9.20 -23.59 13.46
CA LEU A 551 9.71 -22.61 12.49
C LEU A 551 8.73 -21.45 12.25
N ALA A 552 7.44 -21.75 12.23
CA ALA A 552 6.38 -20.74 12.14
C ALA A 552 6.35 -19.83 13.39
N LYS A 553 6.48 -20.44 14.58
CA LYS A 553 6.57 -19.71 15.85
C LYS A 553 7.76 -18.74 15.86
N GLU A 554 8.94 -19.17 15.42
CA GLU A 554 10.13 -18.32 15.33
C GLU A 554 9.90 -17.11 14.40
N ALA A 555 9.23 -17.31 13.27
CA ALA A 555 8.87 -16.20 12.38
C ALA A 555 7.86 -15.23 13.03
N ILE A 556 6.84 -15.76 13.71
CA ILE A 556 5.87 -14.97 14.45
C ILE A 556 6.56 -14.17 15.56
N GLU A 557 7.41 -14.79 16.36
CA GLU A 557 8.16 -14.13 17.45
C GLU A 557 9.05 -13.01 16.93
N LEU A 558 9.75 -13.21 15.80
CA LEU A 558 10.56 -12.16 15.16
C LEU A 558 9.67 -10.97 14.74
N ARG A 559 8.44 -11.24 14.25
CA ARG A 559 7.47 -10.18 13.94
C ARG A 559 7.16 -9.31 15.15
N TYR A 560 6.98 -9.91 16.33
CA TYR A 560 6.73 -9.18 17.58
C TYR A 560 7.98 -8.47 18.10
N GLN A 561 9.14 -9.07 17.93
CA GLN A 561 10.41 -8.39 18.26
C GLN A 561 10.61 -7.12 17.44
N LEU A 562 10.22 -7.11 16.18
CA LEU A 562 10.29 -5.94 15.30
C LEU A 562 9.11 -4.96 15.49
N LEU A 563 8.19 -5.19 16.43
CA LEU A 563 7.00 -4.35 16.63
C LEU A 563 7.31 -2.84 16.73
N PRO A 564 8.27 -2.36 17.56
CA PRO A 564 8.55 -0.93 17.66
C PRO A 564 9.14 -0.35 16.37
N TYR A 565 9.92 -1.11 15.63
CA TYR A 565 10.42 -0.71 14.32
C TYR A 565 9.26 -0.64 13.29
N ASN A 566 8.43 -1.67 13.20
CA ASN A 566 7.29 -1.73 12.29
C ASN A 566 6.27 -0.60 12.58
N TYR A 567 6.02 -0.32 13.85
CA TYR A 567 5.11 0.74 14.28
C TYR A 567 5.67 2.14 13.95
N THR A 568 6.98 2.30 14.03
CA THR A 568 7.67 3.54 13.59
C THR A 568 7.57 3.71 12.07
N LEU A 569 7.69 2.64 11.28
CA LEU A 569 7.46 2.72 9.82
C LEU A 569 6.03 3.10 9.47
N ALA A 570 5.05 2.60 10.24
CA ALA A 570 3.66 3.00 10.11
C ALA A 570 3.45 4.49 10.42
N PHE A 571 4.12 4.99 11.45
CA PHE A 571 4.12 6.43 11.76
C PHE A 571 4.76 7.26 10.62
N GLU A 572 5.88 6.82 10.03
CA GLU A 572 6.46 7.47 8.85
C GLU A 572 5.47 7.53 7.70
N ASN A 573 4.77 6.42 7.43
CA ASN A 573 3.75 6.39 6.40
C ASN A 573 2.59 7.35 6.69
N HIS A 574 2.11 7.38 7.93
CA HIS A 574 1.08 8.33 8.37
C HIS A 574 1.52 9.78 8.20
N LEU A 575 2.72 10.11 8.66
CA LEU A 575 3.23 11.48 8.68
C LEU A 575 3.51 12.02 7.27
N ASN A 576 4.14 11.21 6.42
CA ASN A 576 4.66 11.68 5.14
C ASN A 576 4.34 10.77 3.93
N GLY A 577 3.66 9.61 4.14
CA GLY A 577 3.24 8.71 3.09
C GLY A 577 4.32 7.77 2.54
N THR A 578 5.48 7.72 3.16
CA THR A 578 6.56 6.80 2.74
C THR A 578 6.13 5.34 2.95
N PRO A 579 6.17 4.45 1.95
CA PRO A 579 5.73 3.07 2.11
C PRO A 579 6.65 2.26 3.03
N LEU A 580 6.10 1.27 3.73
CA LEU A 580 6.85 0.38 4.62
C LEU A 580 7.77 -0.54 3.80
N MET A 581 7.21 -1.22 2.77
CA MET A 581 7.96 -2.01 1.80
C MET A 581 8.33 -1.14 0.60
N ARG A 582 9.61 -1.11 0.23
CA ARG A 582 10.15 -0.19 -0.76
C ARG A 582 11.02 -0.92 -1.77
N PRO A 583 10.94 -0.62 -3.07
CA PRO A 583 11.95 -1.06 -4.02
C PRO A 583 13.36 -0.61 -3.58
N VAL A 584 14.36 -1.42 -3.84
CA VAL A 584 15.75 -1.13 -3.44
C VAL A 584 16.25 0.21 -4.01
N PHE A 585 15.84 0.56 -5.23
CA PHE A 585 16.22 1.83 -5.87
C PHE A 585 15.62 3.07 -5.16
N MET A 586 14.54 2.92 -4.41
CA MET A 586 13.92 4.05 -3.70
C MET A 586 14.85 4.62 -2.61
N GLU A 587 15.51 3.74 -1.87
CA GLU A 587 16.49 4.11 -0.83
C GLU A 587 17.92 4.27 -1.37
N ASN A 588 18.19 3.76 -2.57
CA ASN A 588 19.49 3.76 -3.19
C ASN A 588 19.38 4.12 -4.68
N PRO A 589 19.26 5.42 -5.02
CA PRO A 589 19.00 5.86 -6.40
C PRO A 589 20.05 5.48 -7.43
N GLN A 590 21.26 5.09 -6.99
CA GLN A 590 22.32 4.59 -7.87
C GLN A 590 22.19 3.10 -8.19
N ALA A 591 21.25 2.40 -7.56
CA ALA A 591 20.97 0.98 -7.79
C ALA A 591 20.02 0.78 -8.98
N SER A 592 20.33 1.34 -10.16
CA SER A 592 19.50 1.17 -11.37
C SER A 592 19.33 -0.31 -11.78
N TRP A 593 20.25 -1.18 -11.36
CA TRP A 593 20.12 -2.62 -11.51
C TRP A 593 18.88 -3.18 -10.78
N ALA A 594 18.35 -2.46 -9.79
CA ALA A 594 17.19 -2.89 -9.02
C ALA A 594 15.85 -2.45 -9.64
N ASP A 595 15.83 -1.68 -10.72
CA ASP A 595 14.63 -1.12 -11.34
C ASP A 595 13.59 -2.19 -11.72
N THR A 596 14.03 -3.42 -11.97
CA THR A 596 13.18 -4.55 -12.37
C THR A 596 13.21 -5.74 -11.41
N ILE A 597 13.89 -5.62 -10.26
CA ILE A 597 13.96 -6.71 -9.28
C ILE A 597 12.64 -6.87 -8.55
N THR A 598 12.14 -8.12 -8.52
CA THR A 598 10.84 -8.48 -7.92
C THR A 598 10.96 -9.19 -6.57
N ASN A 599 12.15 -9.68 -6.20
CA ASN A 599 12.34 -10.58 -5.05
C ASN A 599 13.37 -10.11 -4.02
N GLU A 600 13.73 -8.83 -4.06
CA GLU A 600 14.52 -8.13 -3.05
C GLU A 600 13.89 -6.75 -2.81
N PHE A 601 13.77 -6.37 -1.55
CA PHE A 601 13.17 -5.09 -1.18
C PHE A 601 13.77 -4.52 0.11
N MET A 602 13.59 -3.23 0.32
CA MET A 602 13.87 -2.57 1.58
C MET A 602 12.62 -2.58 2.47
N TRP A 603 12.75 -3.06 3.69
CA TRP A 603 11.77 -2.89 4.76
C TRP A 603 12.17 -1.68 5.59
N GLY A 604 11.48 -0.57 5.38
CA GLY A 604 11.95 0.74 5.82
C GLY A 604 13.28 1.13 5.16
N PRO A 605 14.01 2.10 5.72
CA PRO A 605 15.29 2.57 5.18
C PRO A 605 16.48 1.66 5.50
N SER A 606 16.30 0.66 6.36
CA SER A 606 17.41 0.01 7.05
C SER A 606 17.57 -1.49 6.81
N LEU A 607 16.51 -2.22 6.44
CA LEU A 607 16.55 -3.67 6.27
C LEU A 607 16.39 -4.04 4.80
N LEU A 608 17.36 -4.73 4.22
CA LEU A 608 17.27 -5.36 2.89
C LEU A 608 16.86 -6.82 3.07
N VAL A 609 15.72 -7.18 2.54
CA VAL A 609 15.08 -8.48 2.68
C VAL A 609 15.13 -9.25 1.37
N LYS A 610 15.55 -10.52 1.43
CA LYS A 610 15.57 -11.46 0.29
C LYS A 610 14.71 -12.68 0.61
N PRO A 611 13.39 -12.65 0.31
CA PRO A 611 12.55 -13.84 0.43
C PRO A 611 13.01 -14.99 -0.46
N ILE A 612 12.82 -16.21 0.02
CA ILE A 612 13.12 -17.43 -0.72
C ILE A 612 11.83 -17.89 -1.40
N THR A 613 11.81 -17.89 -2.72
CA THR A 613 10.64 -18.12 -3.56
C THR A 613 10.70 -19.40 -4.39
N ASN A 614 11.65 -20.26 -4.09
CA ASN A 614 11.78 -21.58 -4.69
C ASN A 614 12.13 -22.60 -3.60
N PRO A 615 11.73 -23.86 -3.74
CA PRO A 615 12.05 -24.90 -2.77
C PRO A 615 13.55 -25.17 -2.70
N ILE A 616 14.00 -25.70 -1.58
CA ILE A 616 15.34 -26.25 -1.44
C ILE A 616 15.46 -27.49 -2.33
N LEU A 617 16.44 -27.48 -3.23
CA LEU A 617 16.69 -28.64 -4.08
C LEU A 617 17.51 -29.70 -3.33
N GLU A 618 17.14 -30.97 -3.48
CA GLU A 618 17.88 -32.09 -2.92
C GLU A 618 19.34 -32.05 -3.34
N ASN A 619 20.22 -32.43 -2.43
CA ASN A 619 21.67 -32.49 -2.64
C ASN A 619 22.34 -31.14 -3.03
N THR A 620 21.71 -30.01 -2.76
CA THR A 620 22.30 -28.68 -2.94
C THR A 620 22.52 -27.99 -1.61
N LEU A 621 23.55 -27.15 -1.53
CA LEU A 621 23.68 -26.26 -0.37
C LEU A 621 22.59 -25.18 -0.45
N PRO A 622 21.80 -24.96 0.62
CA PRO A 622 20.77 -23.95 0.62
C PRO A 622 21.37 -22.55 0.77
N LEU A 623 21.98 -22.06 -0.29
CA LEU A 623 22.62 -20.74 -0.33
C LEU A 623 21.85 -19.78 -1.24
N GLN A 624 21.74 -18.53 -0.81
CA GLN A 624 21.09 -17.46 -1.54
C GLN A 624 22.08 -16.33 -1.84
N VAL A 625 22.05 -15.84 -3.06
CA VAL A 625 22.79 -14.63 -3.44
C VAL A 625 21.91 -13.42 -3.17
N VAL A 626 22.36 -12.57 -2.26
CA VAL A 626 21.72 -11.28 -1.96
C VAL A 626 22.49 -10.17 -2.66
N ARG A 627 21.79 -9.37 -3.44
CA ARG A 627 22.32 -8.21 -4.16
C ARG A 627 22.02 -6.94 -3.37
N ALA A 628 23.04 -6.28 -2.86
CA ALA A 628 22.86 -5.09 -2.04
C ALA A 628 23.60 -3.89 -2.64
N PRO A 629 23.16 -2.66 -2.38
CA PRO A 629 23.97 -1.47 -2.61
C PRO A 629 25.31 -1.56 -1.89
N LYS A 630 26.36 -1.00 -2.47
CA LYS A 630 27.70 -1.03 -1.87
C LYS A 630 27.70 -0.32 -0.51
N GLY A 631 28.32 -0.95 0.48
CA GLY A 631 28.37 -0.45 1.86
C GLY A 631 28.60 -1.56 2.88
N ILE A 632 28.57 -1.19 4.15
CA ILE A 632 28.65 -2.16 5.27
C ILE A 632 27.26 -2.66 5.56
N TRP A 633 27.12 -3.99 5.62
CA TRP A 633 25.89 -4.69 5.95
C TRP A 633 26.13 -5.70 7.07
N TYR A 634 25.11 -5.90 7.88
CA TYR A 634 25.07 -6.88 8.96
C TYR A 634 23.96 -7.88 8.69
N ASP A 635 24.14 -9.09 9.13
CA ASP A 635 23.08 -10.10 9.13
C ASP A 635 22.17 -9.85 10.36
N LEU A 636 20.88 -9.68 10.13
CA LEU A 636 19.92 -9.40 11.22
C LEU A 636 19.91 -10.50 12.27
N ARG A 637 19.98 -11.77 11.85
CA ARG A 637 19.85 -12.93 12.75
C ARG A 637 21.07 -13.10 13.65
N SER A 638 22.27 -13.03 13.08
CA SER A 638 23.51 -13.21 13.84
C SER A 638 24.04 -11.92 14.47
N GLY A 639 23.55 -10.75 14.06
CA GLY A 639 24.10 -9.46 14.44
C GLY A 639 25.51 -9.18 13.92
N LYS A 640 26.09 -10.08 13.12
CA LYS A 640 27.48 -9.99 12.66
C LYS A 640 27.60 -9.28 11.33
N GLN A 641 28.64 -8.46 11.21
CA GLN A 641 28.97 -7.80 9.95
C GLN A 641 29.31 -8.83 8.87
N ARG A 642 28.65 -8.70 7.70
CA ARG A 642 28.95 -9.50 6.53
C ARG A 642 30.05 -8.88 5.69
N MET A 643 30.87 -9.74 5.07
CA MET A 643 31.85 -9.34 4.09
C MET A 643 31.32 -9.77 2.71
N GLU A 644 31.55 -8.94 1.70
CA GLU A 644 31.29 -9.31 0.31
C GLU A 644 32.09 -10.59 -0.03
N ASN A 645 31.39 -11.64 -0.37
CA ASN A 645 31.96 -12.98 -0.51
C ASN A 645 31.54 -13.69 -1.80
N TYR A 646 30.90 -12.96 -2.72
CA TYR A 646 30.53 -13.46 -4.03
C TYR A 646 30.79 -12.39 -5.08
N GLN A 647 31.50 -12.77 -6.16
CA GLN A 647 31.81 -11.87 -7.27
C GLN A 647 31.27 -12.46 -8.57
N PRO A 648 30.22 -11.87 -9.15
CA PRO A 648 29.70 -12.29 -10.44
C PRO A 648 30.67 -11.93 -11.59
N ASN A 649 30.52 -12.58 -12.71
CA ASN A 649 31.36 -12.35 -13.89
C ASN A 649 31.22 -10.95 -14.52
N GLN A 650 30.14 -10.24 -14.20
CA GLN A 650 29.91 -8.84 -14.60
C GLN A 650 29.75 -7.97 -13.37
N PHE A 651 30.54 -6.94 -13.23
CA PHE A 651 30.63 -6.06 -12.08
C PHE A 651 29.94 -4.72 -12.33
N ASN A 652 29.00 -4.35 -11.46
CA ASN A 652 28.56 -2.96 -11.31
C ASN A 652 29.23 -2.36 -10.06
N LYS A 653 29.96 -1.25 -10.19
CA LYS A 653 30.70 -0.62 -9.08
C LYS A 653 29.82 -0.15 -7.91
N HIS A 654 28.52 -0.12 -8.09
CA HIS A 654 27.54 0.35 -7.08
C HIS A 654 26.84 -0.79 -6.34
N GLU A 655 27.19 -2.03 -6.60
CA GLU A 655 26.59 -3.20 -5.94
C GLU A 655 27.63 -4.08 -5.24
N ALA A 656 27.16 -4.84 -4.26
CA ALA A 656 27.89 -5.89 -3.56
C ALA A 656 27.01 -7.14 -3.51
N HIS A 657 27.63 -8.31 -3.49
CA HIS A 657 26.95 -9.59 -3.47
C HIS A 657 27.35 -10.40 -2.24
N TYR A 658 26.34 -10.94 -1.56
CA TYR A 658 26.50 -11.72 -0.35
C TYR A 658 25.91 -13.10 -0.55
N LEU A 659 26.72 -14.13 -0.32
CA LEU A 659 26.24 -15.50 -0.25
C LEU A 659 25.76 -15.75 1.18
N MET A 660 24.48 -15.98 1.35
CA MET A 660 23.80 -16.11 2.63
C MET A 660 23.18 -17.50 2.79
N PRO A 661 23.06 -18.02 4.02
CA PRO A 661 22.26 -19.21 4.27
C PRO A 661 20.79 -19.01 3.84
N GLY A 662 20.23 -20.05 3.26
CA GLY A 662 18.83 -20.13 2.85
C GLY A 662 18.13 -21.40 3.36
N ASP A 663 18.64 -21.98 4.46
CA ASP A 663 17.99 -23.09 5.16
C ASP A 663 16.62 -22.67 5.78
N LEU A 664 15.85 -23.62 6.25
CA LEU A 664 14.51 -23.36 6.78
C LEU A 664 14.47 -22.48 8.04
N SER A 665 15.61 -22.25 8.70
CA SER A 665 15.67 -21.44 9.91
C SER A 665 15.43 -19.95 9.70
N GLY A 666 15.40 -19.47 8.43
CA GLY A 666 15.11 -18.06 8.11
C GLY A 666 15.36 -17.69 6.66
N ILE A 667 15.07 -16.44 6.35
CA ILE A 667 15.43 -15.81 5.07
C ILE A 667 16.58 -14.82 5.26
N PRO A 668 17.39 -14.54 4.22
CA PRO A 668 18.42 -13.51 4.29
C PRO A 668 17.84 -12.14 4.54
N VAL A 669 18.28 -11.48 5.62
CA VAL A 669 17.97 -10.09 5.93
C VAL A 669 19.24 -9.36 6.30
N LEU A 670 19.57 -8.33 5.55
CA LEU A 670 20.75 -7.50 5.76
C LEU A 670 20.35 -6.17 6.40
N VAL A 671 21.01 -5.81 7.49
CA VAL A 671 20.86 -4.52 8.16
C VAL A 671 21.94 -3.56 7.67
N LYS A 672 21.51 -2.39 7.24
CA LYS A 672 22.43 -1.35 6.75
C LYS A 672 23.31 -0.83 7.87
N GLY A 673 24.61 -0.70 7.62
CA GLY A 673 25.51 -0.05 8.57
C GLY A 673 25.06 1.38 8.89
N GLY A 674 25.16 1.77 10.16
CA GLY A 674 24.64 3.04 10.68
C GLY A 674 23.16 3.01 11.06
N ALA A 675 22.45 1.92 10.86
CA ALA A 675 21.04 1.80 11.22
C ALA A 675 20.79 1.74 12.72
N PHE A 676 19.63 2.27 13.14
CA PHE A 676 19.04 2.13 14.47
C PHE A 676 17.76 1.31 14.34
N ILE A 677 17.71 0.16 14.98
CA ILE A 677 16.57 -0.77 14.94
C ILE A 677 16.05 -0.96 16.36
N PRO A 678 14.95 -0.33 16.78
CA PRO A 678 14.29 -0.62 18.04
C PRO A 678 13.62 -2.01 17.98
N MET A 679 13.90 -2.85 18.94
CA MET A 679 13.34 -4.20 19.07
C MET A 679 12.76 -4.44 20.46
N SER A 680 11.63 -5.13 20.53
CA SER A 680 10.98 -5.61 21.74
C SER A 680 11.49 -7.01 22.11
N PRO A 681 11.42 -7.44 23.37
CA PRO A 681 11.47 -8.86 23.70
C PRO A 681 10.26 -9.59 23.07
N THR A 682 10.32 -10.93 23.02
CA THR A 682 9.17 -11.74 22.61
C THR A 682 8.02 -11.56 23.60
N ILE A 683 6.84 -11.23 23.09
CA ILE A 683 5.60 -11.01 23.84
C ILE A 683 4.48 -11.87 23.23
N GLN A 684 3.40 -12.13 23.97
CA GLN A 684 2.30 -12.99 23.54
C GLN A 684 1.17 -12.21 22.82
N SER A 685 1.15 -10.90 22.97
CA SER A 685 0.21 -9.99 22.35
C SER A 685 0.84 -8.60 22.28
N THR A 686 0.43 -7.80 21.31
CA THR A 686 0.88 -6.39 21.21
C THR A 686 0.41 -5.54 22.40
N LYS A 687 -0.58 -6.00 23.17
CA LYS A 687 -1.03 -5.35 24.41
C LYS A 687 -0.03 -5.55 25.56
N ASP A 688 0.79 -6.61 25.49
CA ASP A 688 1.84 -6.88 26.48
C ASP A 688 3.11 -6.04 26.21
N TYR A 689 3.10 -5.26 25.12
CA TYR A 689 4.22 -4.42 24.74
C TYR A 689 4.45 -3.29 25.74
N ALA A 690 5.70 -3.17 26.18
CA ALA A 690 6.16 -2.09 27.05
C ALA A 690 7.38 -1.41 26.43
N ASP A 691 7.30 -0.12 26.23
CA ASP A 691 8.40 0.68 25.68
C ASP A 691 9.67 0.66 26.57
N SER A 692 9.51 0.48 27.88
CA SER A 692 10.63 0.34 28.83
C SER A 692 11.47 -0.94 28.66
N SER A 693 10.96 -1.92 27.87
CA SER A 693 11.66 -3.18 27.56
C SER A 693 12.37 -3.19 26.21
N VAL A 694 12.32 -2.08 25.47
CA VAL A 694 12.90 -1.99 24.13
C VAL A 694 14.43 -1.93 24.19
N THR A 695 15.07 -2.66 23.28
CA THR A 695 16.50 -2.56 22.98
C THR A 695 16.68 -1.84 21.65
N ILE A 696 17.47 -0.77 21.63
CA ILE A 696 17.86 -0.08 20.38
C ILE A 696 19.15 -0.69 19.88
N HIS A 697 19.07 -1.45 18.78
CA HIS A 697 20.21 -2.01 18.09
C HIS A 697 20.81 -0.96 17.15
N TYR A 698 22.08 -0.64 17.35
CA TYR A 698 22.85 0.23 16.48
C TYR A 698 23.95 -0.58 15.76
N TYR A 699 24.03 -0.48 14.44
CA TYR A 699 24.95 -1.24 13.59
C TYR A 699 26.12 -0.35 13.16
N ASP A 700 27.28 -0.48 13.80
CA ASP A 700 28.45 0.37 13.60
C ASP A 700 29.04 0.24 12.19
N ALA A 701 29.38 1.35 11.54
CA ALA A 701 29.92 1.36 10.19
C ALA A 701 30.99 2.44 10.04
N LYS A 702 32.25 2.00 9.93
CA LYS A 702 33.42 2.89 9.88
C LYS A 702 33.49 3.82 8.65
N ASP A 703 32.79 3.49 7.58
CA ASP A 703 32.69 4.25 6.31
C ASP A 703 31.58 5.30 6.33
N ILE A 704 30.69 5.26 7.35
CA ILE A 704 29.58 6.19 7.50
C ILE A 704 29.97 7.28 8.52
N ARG A 705 29.96 8.54 8.10
CA ARG A 705 30.30 9.68 8.96
C ARG A 705 29.14 10.17 9.83
N ALA A 706 27.93 9.98 9.35
CA ALA A 706 26.70 10.34 10.06
C ALA A 706 25.55 9.43 9.65
N SER A 707 24.67 9.12 10.58
CA SER A 707 23.43 8.42 10.35
C SER A 707 22.36 8.90 11.31
N GLN A 708 21.11 8.53 11.01
CA GLN A 708 19.94 8.90 11.79
C GLN A 708 18.94 7.76 11.86
N GLY A 709 18.11 7.78 12.89
CA GLY A 709 16.98 6.89 13.09
C GLY A 709 15.95 7.54 13.99
N GLN A 710 14.82 6.91 14.15
CA GLN A 710 13.75 7.35 15.04
C GLN A 710 13.00 6.16 15.63
N TRP A 711 12.30 6.42 16.71
CA TRP A 711 11.40 5.48 17.36
C TRP A 711 10.18 6.23 17.89
N TYR A 712 8.99 5.87 17.39
CA TYR A 712 7.70 6.49 17.71
C TYR A 712 6.89 5.61 18.64
N GLU A 713 6.23 6.22 19.62
CA GLU A 713 5.34 5.57 20.56
C GLU A 713 4.09 6.40 20.85
N ASP A 714 2.95 5.72 20.98
CA ASP A 714 1.70 6.22 21.52
C ASP A 714 0.96 5.09 22.28
N ASP A 715 -0.33 5.23 22.58
CA ASP A 715 -1.08 4.18 23.29
C ASP A 715 -1.49 2.99 22.37
N GLY A 716 -1.30 3.12 21.05
CA GLY A 716 -1.64 2.10 20.06
C GLY A 716 -3.13 2.03 19.68
N LEU A 717 -3.99 2.85 20.25
CA LEU A 717 -5.45 2.75 20.10
C LEU A 717 -6.12 4.07 19.75
N THR A 718 -5.67 5.18 20.35
CA THR A 718 -6.30 6.51 20.18
C THR A 718 -6.12 7.01 18.75
N ASN A 719 -7.25 7.29 18.09
CA ASN A 719 -7.25 7.91 16.77
C ASN A 719 -6.65 9.33 16.82
N GLU A 720 -5.83 9.67 15.82
CA GLU A 720 -5.14 10.96 15.74
C GLU A 720 -4.29 11.27 16.98
N ALA A 721 -3.62 10.23 17.56
CA ALA A 721 -2.81 10.41 18.78
C ALA A 721 -1.67 11.41 18.58
N PHE A 722 -1.00 11.40 17.44
CA PHE A 722 0.05 12.35 17.10
C PHE A 722 -0.48 13.78 17.06
N GLU A 723 -1.58 14.03 16.35
CA GLU A 723 -2.22 15.34 16.20
C GLU A 723 -2.74 15.86 17.55
N LYS A 724 -3.20 14.97 18.41
CA LYS A 724 -3.66 15.28 19.78
C LYS A 724 -2.51 15.48 20.77
N GLY A 725 -1.27 15.25 20.34
CA GLY A 725 -0.10 15.35 21.22
C GLY A 725 0.01 14.24 22.27
N LEU A 726 -0.54 13.05 21.99
CA LEU A 726 -0.50 11.86 22.84
C LEU A 726 0.60 10.89 22.36
N TYR A 727 1.84 11.38 22.25
CA TYR A 727 2.94 10.59 21.69
C TYR A 727 4.29 10.86 22.34
N LYS A 728 5.21 9.93 22.13
CA LYS A 728 6.66 10.07 22.37
C LYS A 728 7.39 9.77 21.07
N LEU A 729 8.42 10.54 20.76
CA LEU A 729 9.29 10.33 19.61
C LEU A 729 10.74 10.48 20.04
N LEU A 730 11.54 9.45 19.83
CA LEU A 730 12.97 9.49 20.05
C LEU A 730 13.69 9.64 18.71
N ARG A 731 14.35 10.76 18.51
CA ARG A 731 15.25 10.94 17.37
C ARG A 731 16.66 10.52 17.77
N MET A 732 17.29 9.75 16.89
CA MET A 732 18.61 9.19 17.13
C MET A 732 19.54 9.64 16.02
N THR A 733 20.72 10.12 16.37
CA THR A 733 21.74 10.43 15.36
C THR A 733 23.11 9.88 15.80
N MET A 734 23.91 9.51 14.81
CA MET A 734 25.30 9.15 15.01
C MET A 734 26.19 10.08 14.19
N LYS A 735 27.28 10.56 14.81
CA LYS A 735 28.41 11.21 14.11
C LYS A 735 29.70 10.54 14.53
N GLN A 736 30.57 10.24 13.59
CA GLN A 736 31.86 9.61 13.93
C GLN A 736 33.06 10.23 13.24
N SER A 737 34.18 10.11 13.93
CA SER A 737 35.54 10.31 13.46
C SER A 737 36.32 9.00 13.57
N ASN A 738 37.58 8.98 13.17
CA ASN A 738 38.38 7.75 13.14
C ASN A 738 38.54 7.08 14.53
N ARG A 739 38.47 7.84 15.63
CA ARG A 739 38.74 7.35 17.01
C ARG A 739 37.52 7.50 17.92
N GLN A 740 36.43 8.12 17.48
CA GLN A 740 35.30 8.40 18.34
C GLN A 740 34.01 8.37 17.53
N SER A 741 33.00 7.70 18.09
CA SER A 741 31.61 7.84 17.65
C SER A 741 30.80 8.58 18.71
N THR A 742 29.85 9.37 18.29
CA THR A 742 28.93 10.09 19.18
C THR A 742 27.50 9.72 18.80
N LEU A 743 26.80 9.06 19.71
CA LEU A 743 25.37 8.82 19.60
C LEU A 743 24.64 9.94 20.34
N LEU A 744 23.66 10.54 19.70
CA LEU A 744 22.81 11.57 20.29
C LEU A 744 21.36 11.09 20.26
N PHE A 745 20.71 11.08 21.40
CA PHE A 745 19.33 10.73 21.60
C PHE A 745 18.54 11.97 22.00
N ILE A 746 17.55 12.34 21.22
CA ILE A 746 16.75 13.57 21.40
C ILE A 746 15.30 13.16 21.60
N PRO A 747 14.79 13.19 22.83
CA PRO A 747 13.38 12.91 23.09
C PRO A 747 12.49 14.09 22.70
N GLU A 748 11.34 13.78 22.12
CA GLU A 748 10.25 14.70 21.83
C GLU A 748 8.97 14.13 22.41
N TYR A 749 8.19 14.96 23.08
CA TYR A 749 6.93 14.55 23.70
C TYR A 749 5.79 15.44 23.20
N GLY A 750 4.69 14.83 22.86
CA GLY A 750 3.48 15.57 22.56
C GLY A 750 2.93 16.30 23.79
N LYS A 751 2.23 17.41 23.57
CA LYS A 751 1.75 18.30 24.63
C LYS A 751 0.82 17.64 25.65
N SER A 752 0.15 16.57 25.26
CA SER A 752 -0.80 15.81 26.08
C SER A 752 -0.22 14.48 26.60
N CYS A 753 1.07 14.23 26.38
CA CYS A 753 1.74 13.00 26.81
C CYS A 753 1.93 13.00 28.34
N SER A 754 1.43 11.97 29.01
CA SER A 754 1.53 11.82 30.46
C SER A 754 2.88 11.23 30.93
N GLN A 755 3.56 10.49 30.07
CA GLN A 755 4.79 9.77 30.37
C GLN A 755 5.97 10.38 29.60
N MET A 756 6.62 11.36 30.19
CA MET A 756 7.71 12.13 29.58
C MET A 756 9.09 11.55 29.94
N TYR A 757 9.32 10.29 29.58
CA TYR A 757 10.63 9.66 29.67
C TYR A 757 10.75 8.48 28.71
N PHE A 758 11.99 8.10 28.36
CA PHE A 758 12.37 6.86 27.73
C PHE A 758 13.35 6.11 28.62
N SER A 759 13.20 4.79 28.72
CA SER A 759 14.16 3.88 29.35
C SER A 759 14.36 2.71 28.41
N PHE A 760 15.61 2.46 27.98
CA PHE A 760 15.90 1.40 27.02
C PHE A 760 17.34 0.93 27.12
N GLU A 761 17.58 -0.29 26.65
CA GLU A 761 18.92 -0.80 26.41
C GLU A 761 19.43 -0.32 25.05
N VAL A 762 20.72 -0.04 24.95
CA VAL A 762 21.41 0.15 23.67
C VAL A 762 22.33 -1.05 23.43
N CYS A 763 22.20 -1.69 22.28
CA CYS A 763 23.02 -2.78 21.80
C CYS A 763 23.77 -2.35 20.54
N ILE A 764 25.08 -2.13 20.65
CA ILE A 764 25.92 -1.74 19.52
C ILE A 764 26.55 -2.99 18.91
N HIS A 765 26.27 -3.26 17.63
CA HIS A 765 26.92 -4.30 16.86
C HIS A 765 28.21 -3.74 16.24
N SER A 766 29.37 -4.22 16.68
CA SER A 766 30.66 -3.70 16.24
C SER A 766 31.78 -4.73 16.43
N LYS A 767 32.71 -4.80 15.49
CA LYS A 767 33.98 -5.52 15.64
C LYS A 767 34.98 -4.75 16.50
N ARG A 768 34.74 -3.47 16.75
CA ARG A 768 35.59 -2.61 17.58
C ARG A 768 35.19 -2.73 19.04
N ILE A 769 36.16 -2.76 19.95
CA ILE A 769 35.92 -2.77 21.38
C ILE A 769 36.17 -1.35 21.89
N PRO A 770 35.20 -0.70 22.55
CA PRO A 770 35.40 0.63 23.12
C PRO A 770 36.32 0.62 24.34
N LYS A 771 37.14 1.66 24.47
CA LYS A 771 37.92 1.91 25.68
C LYS A 771 37.03 2.44 26.80
N ASN A 772 36.11 3.33 26.48
CA ASN A 772 35.13 3.85 27.43
C ASN A 772 33.92 4.47 26.70
N LEU A 773 32.81 4.54 27.43
CA LEU A 773 31.60 5.25 27.05
C LEU A 773 31.38 6.41 28.02
N ILE A 774 31.18 7.62 27.50
CA ILE A 774 31.04 8.83 28.27
C ILE A 774 29.68 9.48 28.01
N LEU A 775 28.84 9.59 29.05
CA LEU A 775 27.55 10.24 29.00
C LEU A 775 27.72 11.76 29.25
N ASN A 776 27.21 12.58 28.35
CA ASN A 776 27.16 14.05 28.48
C ASN A 776 28.51 14.70 28.82
N GLY A 777 29.60 14.03 28.45
CA GLY A 777 30.98 14.51 28.61
C GLY A 777 31.55 14.40 30.05
N LYS A 778 30.82 13.84 31.00
CA LYS A 778 31.19 13.84 32.42
C LYS A 778 31.18 12.48 33.08
N GLU A 779 30.32 11.57 32.68
CA GLU A 779 30.05 10.32 33.37
C GLU A 779 30.46 9.11 32.53
N ASN A 780 31.21 8.14 33.12
CA ASN A 780 31.45 6.87 32.43
C ASN A 780 30.25 5.95 32.62
N ILE A 781 29.72 5.43 31.54
CA ILE A 781 28.64 4.45 31.53
C ILE A 781 29.26 3.05 31.67
N PRO A 782 28.78 2.22 32.63
CA PRO A 782 29.12 0.80 32.62
C PRO A 782 28.55 0.11 31.38
N PHE A 783 29.33 -0.76 30.79
CA PHE A 783 28.91 -1.51 29.60
C PHE A 783 29.44 -2.95 29.65
N VAL A 784 28.74 -3.84 28.95
CA VAL A 784 29.14 -5.24 28.79
C VAL A 784 29.53 -5.46 27.32
N VAL A 785 30.64 -6.17 27.12
CA VAL A 785 31.09 -6.55 25.76
C VAL A 785 30.96 -8.06 25.65
N ASP A 786 30.22 -8.49 24.65
CA ASP A 786 30.17 -9.88 24.18
C ASP A 786 31.00 -10.00 22.90
N GLN A 787 32.11 -10.69 22.98
CA GLN A 787 33.04 -10.87 21.86
C GLN A 787 32.51 -11.90 20.84
N GLU A 788 31.72 -12.87 21.29
CA GLU A 788 31.15 -13.89 20.41
C GLU A 788 30.10 -13.30 19.49
N THR A 789 29.16 -12.53 20.03
CA THR A 789 28.12 -11.83 19.27
C THR A 789 28.59 -10.50 18.69
N GLN A 790 29.79 -10.02 19.07
CA GLN A 790 30.35 -8.72 18.69
C GLN A 790 29.42 -7.55 19.09
N THR A 791 28.87 -7.60 20.31
CA THR A 791 27.95 -6.59 20.83
C THR A 791 28.47 -5.87 22.07
N ILE A 792 28.05 -4.63 22.21
CA ILE A 792 28.34 -3.76 23.36
C ILE A 792 26.99 -3.28 23.89
N ARG A 793 26.68 -3.57 25.14
CA ARG A 793 25.38 -3.30 25.75
C ARG A 793 25.47 -2.37 26.95
N PHE A 794 24.54 -1.43 27.05
CA PHE A 794 24.40 -0.53 28.20
C PHE A 794 22.97 0.01 28.32
N MET A 795 22.55 0.38 29.52
CA MET A 795 21.26 1.00 29.79
C MET A 795 21.34 2.52 29.67
N THR A 796 20.27 3.15 29.23
CA THR A 796 20.12 4.60 29.20
C THR A 796 18.72 5.03 29.63
N PHE A 797 18.65 6.21 30.23
CA PHE A 797 17.40 6.82 30.68
C PHE A 797 17.36 8.29 30.28
N LEU A 798 16.28 8.70 29.64
CA LEU A 798 16.09 10.06 29.15
C LEU A 798 14.78 10.64 29.70
N ARG A 799 14.83 11.90 30.14
CA ARG A 799 13.64 12.69 30.45
C ARG A 799 13.45 13.74 29.35
N ASP A 800 13.63 14.98 29.68
CA ASP A 800 13.32 16.17 28.89
C ASP A 800 14.56 16.76 28.20
N LYS A 801 15.72 16.13 28.30
CA LYS A 801 16.96 16.61 27.70
C LYS A 801 17.57 15.57 26.80
N GLU A 802 18.24 16.03 25.76
CA GLU A 802 19.08 15.19 24.92
C GLU A 802 20.19 14.51 25.70
N SER A 803 20.53 13.30 25.29
CA SER A 803 21.67 12.56 25.84
C SER A 803 22.69 12.29 24.75
N CYS A 804 23.93 12.65 25.05
CA CYS A 804 25.07 12.49 24.18
C CYS A 804 26.02 11.42 24.74
N ILE A 805 26.17 10.31 24.02
CA ILE A 805 27.06 9.21 24.40
C ILE A 805 28.25 9.20 23.46
N LYS A 806 29.43 9.48 24.00
CA LYS A 806 30.70 9.43 23.28
C LYS A 806 31.36 8.07 23.51
N ILE A 807 31.64 7.36 22.42
CA ILE A 807 32.30 6.07 22.37
C ILE A 807 33.74 6.31 21.92
N LYS A 808 34.72 6.04 22.77
CA LYS A 808 36.13 6.08 22.38
C LYS A 808 36.58 4.68 21.98
N TRP A 809 37.00 4.53 20.76
CA TRP A 809 37.47 3.25 20.21
C TRP A 809 38.92 2.98 20.45
#